data_a73f793d8729b8782a949e0a3b29fe7b
#
_entry.id   a73f793d8729b8782a949e0a3b29fe7b
#
_cell.length_a   1.000
_cell.length_b   1.000
_cell.length_c   1.000
_cell.angle_alpha   90.00
_cell.angle_beta   90.00
_cell.angle_gamma   90.00
#
_symmetry.space_group_name_H-M   'P 1'
#
loop_
_entity.id
_entity.type
_entity.pdbx_description
1 polymer ?
#
loop_
_entity_poly.entity_id
_entity_poly.type
_entity_poly.pdbx_seq_one_letter_code
_entity_poly.pdbx_strand_id
1 'polypeptide(L)'
;MSTTDTTEDTPVRARALPVTDLSLVVLIGASGSGKSTFARRHFKPTEVISSDFCRGLVADDENDQSASRDAFDVLHYIAGKRLAAGRRTVVDATNVQQDARRQLIELARKHDVLPIAIVLDVPEQVCAERNATRTDRADMPRRVIQRHTRELRRSLRHLEREGFRKVHVLRGVAEAEHATVVTEKRFNDLAHLTGPFDIVGDVHGCAAELETLLGKLGYTDGVHPDGRTAVFVGDLVDRGPDSPGVLRRVMSMVKSGNALCVPGNHENKYGRFLKGRKVQHTHGLAETVEQMEGESEDFRAEVREFIDGLVSHYVLDGGRLVVCHAGLPEKYHGRTSGRVRSHALYGDTTGETDEFGLPVRYPWAEDYRGRAAVVYGHTPVPEATWLNNTICLDTGAVFGGKLTALRWPEREIVDVPAEQIWYEPAKPLRTEAPGGHDGRPLDLADVQGRRVVETRHAGRITVREENGAAALEVMSRFATDPRLLPYLPPTMAPTATSGVDGYLEHPKEAFAQYAADGVERVVCEEKHMGSRAVALVCRDADAARTRFGDGGTTRSSAAESGGGPTGSLYTRTGRPFLDDASLTEEILDRLRTAIGEAGLWDELATDWLLLDTELMPWSLKASGLLRSQYAAVGAASGAVFPGALAALEGAAARGVEVKDLLDRQRDRSADAAAFTDAYRRYCWPTDGLDGVRLAPFQILAVQGRSLAALPHDEQLALIDRIVEHDGSGLLQTTRRLYVDTGDPESVAAGVDWWLEMTGRGGEGMVVKPIGALVRWGSPRSSEAGSGGEKGRLVQPGIKCRGREYLRIIYGPEYTRPDNLARLRQRFLNHKRSLAIREYALGLEALDRLADGEPLWRVHEAVFGVLALESEPVDPRL
;
A
#
# COMPACT_ATOMS: atom_id res chain seq x y z
N MET A 1 -70.33 -15.36 49.04
CA MET A 1 -69.36 -16.25 48.37
C MET A 1 -68.64 -15.43 47.34
N SER A 2 -67.42 -14.97 47.72
CA SER A 2 -66.57 -14.13 46.89
C SER A 2 -65.51 -15.04 46.30
N THR A 3 -65.48 -15.18 45.00
CA THR A 3 -64.44 -15.91 44.27
C THR A 3 -63.41 -14.93 43.90
N THR A 4 -62.25 -14.98 44.62
CA THR A 4 -61.02 -14.32 44.26
C THR A 4 -60.36 -15.08 43.12
N ASP A 5 -60.32 -14.45 41.95
CA ASP A 5 -59.59 -14.93 40.77
C ASP A 5 -58.13 -14.60 40.96
N THR A 6 -57.34 -15.57 41.39
CA THR A 6 -55.87 -15.47 41.46
C THR A 6 -55.29 -15.83 40.09
N THR A 7 -55.01 -14.84 39.27
CA THR A 7 -54.14 -15.03 38.09
C THR A 7 -52.75 -15.42 38.57
N GLU A 8 -52.39 -16.70 38.37
CA GLU A 8 -51.03 -17.19 38.55
C GLU A 8 -50.07 -16.42 37.64
N ASP A 9 -49.16 -15.71 38.27
CA ASP A 9 -48.06 -14.98 37.62
C ASP A 9 -47.04 -16.03 37.15
N THR A 10 -47.17 -16.48 35.90
CA THR A 10 -46.21 -17.40 35.29
C THR A 10 -44.87 -16.66 35.16
N PRO A 11 -43.76 -17.12 35.75
CA PRO A 11 -42.51 -16.40 35.72
C PRO A 11 -42.04 -16.24 34.27
N VAL A 12 -41.89 -14.98 33.83
CA VAL A 12 -41.37 -14.62 32.51
C VAL A 12 -39.93 -15.11 32.44
N ARG A 13 -39.70 -16.21 31.72
CA ARG A 13 -38.31 -16.70 31.50
C ARG A 13 -37.51 -15.65 30.76
N ALA A 14 -36.33 -15.32 31.32
CA ALA A 14 -35.35 -14.43 30.66
C ALA A 14 -35.03 -14.95 29.24
N ARG A 15 -35.30 -14.15 28.23
CA ARG A 15 -35.07 -14.51 26.83
C ARG A 15 -33.71 -13.99 26.37
N ALA A 16 -32.77 -14.90 26.02
CA ALA A 16 -31.51 -14.55 25.39
C ALA A 16 -31.71 -14.16 23.91
N LEU A 17 -31.16 -13.03 23.51
CA LEU A 17 -31.16 -12.54 22.13
C LEU A 17 -29.74 -12.65 21.56
N PRO A 18 -29.43 -13.68 20.76
CA PRO A 18 -28.11 -13.83 20.16
C PRO A 18 -27.86 -12.76 19.07
N VAL A 19 -26.86 -11.95 19.28
CA VAL A 19 -26.42 -10.89 18.39
C VAL A 19 -24.93 -11.07 18.08
N THR A 20 -24.58 -11.16 16.81
CA THR A 20 -23.17 -11.33 16.41
C THR A 20 -22.31 -10.10 16.73
N ASP A 21 -21.06 -10.33 17.04
CA ASP A 21 -20.05 -9.31 17.38
C ASP A 21 -19.82 -8.29 16.26
N LEU A 22 -20.06 -8.66 14.99
CA LEU A 22 -20.11 -7.77 13.84
C LEU A 22 -21.48 -7.86 13.18
N SER A 23 -22.33 -6.90 13.47
CA SER A 23 -23.68 -6.81 12.93
C SER A 23 -24.20 -5.37 12.88
N LEU A 24 -25.17 -5.14 12.01
CA LEU A 24 -26.01 -3.93 12.07
C LEU A 24 -27.29 -4.31 12.79
N VAL A 25 -27.44 -3.87 14.04
CA VAL A 25 -28.65 -4.07 14.83
C VAL A 25 -29.59 -2.92 14.57
N VAL A 26 -30.80 -3.22 14.12
CA VAL A 26 -31.85 -2.24 13.86
C VAL A 26 -32.95 -2.41 14.92
N LEU A 27 -33.07 -1.41 15.79
CA LEU A 27 -34.20 -1.36 16.73
C LEU A 27 -35.45 -0.90 15.98
N ILE A 28 -36.55 -1.64 16.15
CA ILE A 28 -37.82 -1.35 15.48
C ILE A 28 -38.91 -1.26 16.53
N GLY A 29 -39.73 -0.19 16.50
CA GLY A 29 -40.83 -0.04 17.44
C GLY A 29 -41.42 1.35 17.42
N ALA A 30 -42.67 1.51 17.90
CA ALA A 30 -43.32 2.79 18.00
C ALA A 30 -42.55 3.75 18.94
N SER A 31 -42.85 5.06 18.84
CA SER A 31 -42.35 6.02 19.84
C SER A 31 -42.96 5.64 21.21
N GLY A 32 -42.14 5.71 22.26
CA GLY A 32 -42.56 5.27 23.61
C GLY A 32 -42.42 3.75 23.87
N SER A 33 -42.02 2.92 22.89
CA SER A 33 -41.84 1.48 23.10
C SER A 33 -40.63 1.11 23.96
N GLY A 34 -39.75 2.04 24.29
CA GLY A 34 -38.58 1.83 25.14
C GLY A 34 -37.30 1.47 24.40
N LYS A 35 -37.19 1.68 23.06
CA LYS A 35 -35.99 1.38 22.25
C LYS A 35 -34.70 1.98 22.81
N SER A 36 -34.70 3.27 23.11
CA SER A 36 -33.48 3.95 23.60
C SER A 36 -33.08 3.47 25.00
N THR A 37 -34.04 3.08 25.84
CA THR A 37 -33.78 2.44 27.14
C THR A 37 -33.19 1.05 26.95
N PHE A 38 -33.72 0.26 26.04
CA PHE A 38 -33.21 -1.05 25.67
C PHE A 38 -31.78 -0.92 25.09
N ALA A 39 -31.56 0.03 24.18
CA ALA A 39 -30.25 0.27 23.60
C ALA A 39 -29.18 0.60 24.67
N ARG A 40 -29.46 1.55 25.55
CA ARG A 40 -28.57 1.94 26.65
C ARG A 40 -28.27 0.82 27.64
N ARG A 41 -29.22 -0.08 27.85
CA ARG A 41 -29.07 -1.21 28.77
C ARG A 41 -28.16 -2.31 28.22
N HIS A 42 -28.19 -2.55 26.91
CA HIS A 42 -27.61 -3.75 26.30
C HIS A 42 -26.40 -3.49 25.40
N PHE A 43 -26.18 -2.25 24.99
CA PHE A 43 -25.11 -1.89 24.07
C PHE A 43 -24.26 -0.74 24.62
N LYS A 44 -23.02 -0.65 24.19
CA LYS A 44 -22.14 0.45 24.55
C LYS A 44 -22.68 1.75 23.95
N PRO A 45 -22.54 2.90 24.64
CA PRO A 45 -22.97 4.20 24.09
C PRO A 45 -22.35 4.49 22.70
N THR A 46 -21.12 4.06 22.47
CA THR A 46 -20.43 4.22 21.18
C THR A 46 -20.94 3.29 20.08
N GLU A 47 -21.70 2.24 20.38
CA GLU A 47 -22.32 1.34 19.41
C GLU A 47 -23.65 1.87 18.90
N VAL A 48 -24.32 2.72 19.69
CA VAL A 48 -25.68 3.20 19.43
C VAL A 48 -25.65 4.52 18.67
N ILE A 49 -26.34 4.57 17.54
CA ILE A 49 -26.56 5.79 16.75
C ILE A 49 -28.06 6.08 16.77
N SER A 50 -28.45 7.16 17.45
CA SER A 50 -29.84 7.59 17.56
C SER A 50 -30.18 8.60 16.46
N SER A 51 -31.36 8.42 15.83
CA SER A 51 -31.89 9.39 14.86
C SER A 51 -32.16 10.75 15.49
N ASP A 52 -32.56 10.75 16.77
CA ASP A 52 -32.87 11.98 17.52
C ASP A 52 -31.53 12.74 17.79
N PHE A 53 -30.53 12.04 18.28
CA PHE A 53 -29.21 12.64 18.50
C PHE A 53 -28.61 13.22 17.21
N CYS A 54 -28.72 12.48 16.09
CA CYS A 54 -28.26 13.00 14.79
C CYS A 54 -29.06 14.24 14.37
N ARG A 55 -30.35 14.33 14.71
CA ARG A 55 -31.16 15.51 14.43
C ARG A 55 -30.72 16.70 15.26
N GLY A 56 -30.41 16.49 16.55
CA GLY A 56 -29.79 17.51 17.39
C GLY A 56 -28.46 18.03 16.87
N LEU A 57 -27.62 17.13 16.30
CA LEU A 57 -26.35 17.54 15.68
C LEU A 57 -26.52 18.40 14.43
N VAL A 58 -27.64 18.26 13.71
CA VAL A 58 -27.89 18.99 12.45
C VAL A 58 -28.64 20.29 12.67
N ALA A 59 -29.58 20.34 13.65
CA ALA A 59 -30.52 21.44 13.82
C ALA A 59 -30.53 22.03 15.24
N ASP A 60 -29.61 21.65 16.11
CA ASP A 60 -29.54 22.01 17.54
C ASP A 60 -30.84 21.68 18.32
N ASP A 61 -31.76 20.90 17.71
CA ASP A 61 -33.01 20.41 18.30
C ASP A 61 -33.29 18.98 17.85
N GLU A 62 -33.34 18.05 18.82
CA GLU A 62 -33.67 16.65 18.57
C GLU A 62 -35.12 16.42 18.06
N ASN A 63 -36.00 17.42 18.20
CA ASN A 63 -37.41 17.37 17.82
C ASN A 63 -37.69 18.00 16.46
N ASP A 64 -36.76 18.72 15.86
CA ASP A 64 -36.96 19.33 14.54
C ASP A 64 -37.12 18.28 13.44
N GLN A 65 -38.39 18.02 13.07
CA GLN A 65 -38.72 17.04 12.05
C GLN A 65 -38.31 17.48 10.64
N SER A 66 -38.07 18.77 10.41
CA SER A 66 -37.64 19.30 9.12
C SER A 66 -36.23 18.84 8.77
N ALA A 67 -35.35 18.66 9.77
CA ALA A 67 -33.99 18.16 9.64
C ALA A 67 -33.89 16.62 9.56
N SER A 68 -35.01 15.89 9.52
CA SER A 68 -34.99 14.41 9.59
C SER A 68 -34.22 13.78 8.45
N ARG A 69 -34.26 14.31 7.23
CA ARG A 69 -33.52 13.80 6.07
C ARG A 69 -32.03 13.87 6.30
N ASP A 70 -31.53 15.05 6.67
CA ASP A 70 -30.10 15.27 6.89
C ASP A 70 -29.61 14.49 8.12
N ALA A 71 -30.42 14.36 9.15
CA ALA A 71 -30.13 13.51 10.32
C ALA A 71 -29.96 12.03 9.94
N PHE A 72 -30.78 11.50 9.03
CA PHE A 72 -30.63 10.14 8.53
C PHE A 72 -29.40 10.00 7.63
N ASP A 73 -29.02 11.00 6.86
CA ASP A 73 -27.78 10.99 6.07
C ASP A 73 -26.54 10.92 7.00
N VAL A 74 -26.52 11.71 8.07
CA VAL A 74 -25.48 11.64 9.11
C VAL A 74 -25.46 10.26 9.79
N LEU A 75 -26.64 9.72 10.16
CA LEU A 75 -26.77 8.40 10.76
C LEU A 75 -26.19 7.30 9.85
N HIS A 76 -26.56 7.29 8.58
CA HIS A 76 -26.05 6.32 7.60
C HIS A 76 -24.56 6.48 7.37
N TYR A 77 -24.04 7.71 7.35
CA TYR A 77 -22.61 7.97 7.21
C TYR A 77 -21.81 7.39 8.37
N ILE A 78 -22.21 7.71 9.61
CA ILE A 78 -21.54 7.20 10.82
C ILE A 78 -21.64 5.68 10.88
N ALA A 79 -22.85 5.12 10.64
CA ALA A 79 -23.06 3.67 10.61
C ALA A 79 -22.14 3.00 9.58
N GLY A 80 -22.06 3.55 8.36
CA GLY A 80 -21.19 3.04 7.31
C GLY A 80 -19.71 3.03 7.69
N LYS A 81 -19.22 4.10 8.31
CA LYS A 81 -17.82 4.18 8.81
C LYS A 81 -17.53 3.14 9.88
N ARG A 82 -18.45 2.93 10.81
CA ARG A 82 -18.31 1.92 11.86
C ARG A 82 -18.31 0.49 11.30
N LEU A 83 -19.25 0.19 10.39
CA LEU A 83 -19.33 -1.13 9.74
C LEU A 83 -18.09 -1.40 8.88
N ALA A 84 -17.58 -0.40 8.16
CA ALA A 84 -16.33 -0.50 7.42
C ALA A 84 -15.15 -0.85 8.35
N ALA A 85 -15.10 -0.23 9.54
CA ALA A 85 -14.08 -0.49 10.56
C ALA A 85 -14.31 -1.80 11.36
N GLY A 86 -15.25 -2.67 10.95
CA GLY A 86 -15.55 -3.93 11.64
C GLY A 86 -16.18 -3.76 13.03
N ARG A 87 -16.94 -2.68 13.24
CA ARG A 87 -17.57 -2.36 14.53
C ARG A 87 -19.06 -2.64 14.51
N ARG A 88 -19.55 -3.39 15.52
CA ARG A 88 -20.99 -3.54 15.74
C ARG A 88 -21.65 -2.16 15.83
N THR A 89 -22.80 -2.03 15.19
CA THR A 89 -23.52 -0.76 15.11
C THR A 89 -24.99 -1.00 15.37
N VAL A 90 -25.59 -0.17 16.23
CA VAL A 90 -27.00 -0.23 16.63
C VAL A 90 -27.69 1.04 16.19
N VAL A 91 -28.76 0.92 15.41
CA VAL A 91 -29.57 2.06 14.96
C VAL A 91 -30.80 2.17 15.85
N ASP A 92 -30.86 3.27 16.62
CA ASP A 92 -32.00 3.62 17.46
C ASP A 92 -32.85 4.67 16.77
N ALA A 93 -33.85 4.18 16.04
CA ALA A 93 -34.90 4.97 15.41
C ALA A 93 -36.21 4.17 15.41
N THR A 94 -37.32 4.77 14.99
CA THR A 94 -38.58 4.02 14.95
C THR A 94 -38.56 2.86 13.97
N ASN A 95 -37.96 3.04 12.81
CA ASN A 95 -37.72 2.04 11.76
C ASN A 95 -38.97 1.21 11.38
N VAL A 96 -40.17 1.73 11.60
CA VAL A 96 -41.43 1.04 11.31
C VAL A 96 -41.75 1.01 9.82
N GLN A 97 -41.17 1.94 9.04
CA GLN A 97 -41.38 2.01 7.59
C GLN A 97 -40.42 1.09 6.87
N GLN A 98 -40.90 0.40 5.84
CA GLN A 98 -40.13 -0.54 5.05
C GLN A 98 -38.96 0.15 4.32
N ASP A 99 -39.16 1.35 3.78
CA ASP A 99 -38.14 2.08 3.04
C ASP A 99 -36.94 2.46 3.93
N ALA A 100 -37.17 2.89 5.17
CA ALA A 100 -36.13 3.17 6.13
C ALA A 100 -35.28 1.90 6.44
N ARG A 101 -35.99 0.76 6.64
CA ARG A 101 -35.30 -0.52 6.88
C ARG A 101 -34.52 -1.00 5.65
N ARG A 102 -35.06 -0.80 4.44
CA ARG A 102 -34.38 -1.16 3.18
C ARG A 102 -33.03 -0.48 3.05
N GLN A 103 -32.95 0.84 3.33
CA GLN A 103 -31.69 1.59 3.29
C GLN A 103 -30.65 1.03 4.27
N LEU A 104 -31.06 0.66 5.49
CA LEU A 104 -30.20 0.07 6.50
C LEU A 104 -29.73 -1.34 6.09
N ILE A 105 -30.61 -2.15 5.50
CA ILE A 105 -30.25 -3.47 4.97
C ILE A 105 -29.26 -3.34 3.81
N GLU A 106 -29.46 -2.40 2.92
CA GLU A 106 -28.53 -2.09 1.82
C GLU A 106 -27.17 -1.63 2.35
N LEU A 107 -27.16 -0.79 3.39
CA LEU A 107 -25.94 -0.37 4.06
C LEU A 107 -25.18 -1.56 4.67
N ALA A 108 -25.89 -2.47 5.35
CA ALA A 108 -25.30 -3.70 5.88
C ALA A 108 -24.70 -4.57 4.76
N ARG A 109 -25.43 -4.76 3.66
CA ARG A 109 -24.98 -5.51 2.48
C ARG A 109 -23.75 -4.87 1.82
N LYS A 110 -23.72 -3.53 1.73
CA LYS A 110 -22.57 -2.80 1.19
C LYS A 110 -21.28 -3.10 1.96
N HIS A 111 -21.39 -3.34 3.26
CA HIS A 111 -20.26 -3.64 4.14
C HIS A 111 -20.10 -5.12 4.48
N ASP A 112 -20.84 -6.03 3.83
CA ASP A 112 -20.79 -7.47 4.07
C ASP A 112 -21.05 -7.86 5.54
N VAL A 113 -22.02 -7.21 6.16
CA VAL A 113 -22.38 -7.37 7.57
C VAL A 113 -23.83 -7.85 7.67
N LEU A 114 -24.10 -8.66 8.68
CA LEU A 114 -25.45 -9.21 8.89
C LEU A 114 -26.37 -8.17 9.54
N PRO A 115 -27.52 -7.83 8.94
CA PRO A 115 -28.55 -7.02 9.58
C PRO A 115 -29.39 -7.89 10.52
N ILE A 116 -29.57 -7.42 11.75
CA ILE A 116 -30.38 -8.06 12.81
C ILE A 116 -31.45 -7.08 13.24
N ALA A 117 -32.71 -7.53 13.29
CA ALA A 117 -33.81 -6.72 13.81
C ALA A 117 -34.14 -7.12 15.26
N ILE A 118 -34.24 -6.11 16.14
CA ILE A 118 -34.82 -6.28 17.47
C ILE A 118 -36.08 -5.41 17.52
N VAL A 119 -37.23 -6.08 17.58
CA VAL A 119 -38.56 -5.45 17.52
C VAL A 119 -39.15 -5.36 18.90
N LEU A 120 -39.53 -4.16 19.32
CA LEU A 120 -40.26 -3.91 20.56
C LEU A 120 -41.74 -3.69 20.22
N ASP A 121 -42.55 -4.77 20.26
CA ASP A 121 -43.99 -4.77 20.02
C ASP A 121 -44.75 -4.53 21.34
N VAL A 122 -44.62 -3.28 21.82
CA VAL A 122 -45.29 -2.84 23.06
C VAL A 122 -46.68 -2.30 22.76
N PRO A 123 -47.70 -2.57 23.62
CA PRO A 123 -49.06 -2.08 23.42
C PRO A 123 -49.10 -0.56 23.21
N GLU A 124 -50.00 -0.13 22.29
CA GLU A 124 -50.20 1.27 21.92
C GLU A 124 -50.47 2.18 23.13
N GLN A 125 -51.28 1.70 24.04
CA GLN A 125 -51.66 2.46 25.23
C GLN A 125 -50.46 2.78 26.11
N VAL A 126 -49.58 1.79 26.35
CA VAL A 126 -48.34 1.98 27.12
C VAL A 126 -47.39 2.95 26.42
N CYS A 127 -47.28 2.81 25.10
CA CYS A 127 -46.45 3.75 24.30
C CYS A 127 -46.97 5.20 24.40
N ALA A 128 -48.31 5.39 24.39
CA ALA A 128 -48.94 6.71 24.50
C ALA A 128 -48.75 7.30 25.91
N GLU A 129 -48.93 6.52 26.96
CA GLU A 129 -48.72 6.91 28.35
C GLU A 129 -47.28 7.32 28.60
N ARG A 130 -46.32 6.53 28.11
CA ARG A 130 -44.88 6.86 28.21
C ARG A 130 -44.47 8.10 27.44
N ASN A 131 -45.08 8.38 26.29
CA ASN A 131 -44.83 9.63 25.55
C ASN A 131 -45.45 10.83 26.25
N ALA A 132 -46.63 10.71 26.88
CA ALA A 132 -47.29 11.79 27.59
C ALA A 132 -46.52 12.24 28.85
N THR A 133 -45.72 11.34 29.44
CA THR A 133 -44.89 11.68 30.62
C THR A 133 -43.49 12.24 30.24
N ARG A 134 -43.17 12.27 28.96
CA ARG A 134 -41.89 12.81 28.48
C ARG A 134 -41.96 14.31 28.37
N THR A 135 -41.00 15.00 28.97
CA THR A 135 -40.85 16.46 28.90
C THR A 135 -40.30 16.95 27.57
N ASP A 136 -39.54 16.08 26.88
CA ASP A 136 -38.88 16.37 25.61
C ASP A 136 -39.80 16.14 24.38
N ARG A 137 -40.95 15.45 24.51
CA ARG A 137 -41.85 15.06 23.40
C ARG A 137 -43.32 15.02 23.79
N ALA A 138 -43.74 15.83 24.76
CA ALA A 138 -45.12 15.83 25.25
C ALA A 138 -46.18 16.06 24.13
N ASP A 139 -45.82 16.75 23.06
CA ASP A 139 -46.73 17.14 21.99
C ASP A 139 -46.91 16.12 20.86
N MET A 140 -46.39 14.90 21.00
CA MET A 140 -46.53 13.90 19.92
C MET A 140 -47.99 13.42 19.83
N PRO A 141 -48.72 13.65 18.72
CA PRO A 141 -50.12 13.27 18.60
C PRO A 141 -50.29 11.73 18.68
N ARG A 142 -51.25 11.26 19.48
CA ARG A 142 -51.57 9.84 19.65
C ARG A 142 -51.81 9.12 18.31
N ARG A 143 -52.36 9.80 17.30
CA ARG A 143 -52.55 9.26 15.94
C ARG A 143 -51.23 8.82 15.28
N VAL A 144 -50.07 9.42 15.63
CA VAL A 144 -48.76 9.04 15.11
C VAL A 144 -48.34 7.71 15.71
N ILE A 145 -48.50 7.51 17.01
CA ILE A 145 -48.23 6.24 17.70
C ILE A 145 -49.08 5.13 17.14
N GLN A 146 -50.41 5.40 16.92
CA GLN A 146 -51.31 4.46 16.29
C GLN A 146 -50.86 4.03 14.89
N ARG A 147 -50.44 4.98 14.09
CA ARG A 147 -49.89 4.69 12.77
C ARG A 147 -48.65 3.81 12.88
N HIS A 148 -47.69 4.15 13.73
CA HIS A 148 -46.46 3.36 13.94
C HIS A 148 -46.74 1.92 14.38
N THR A 149 -47.64 1.73 15.32
CA THR A 149 -48.06 0.41 15.80
C THR A 149 -48.74 -0.41 14.70
N ARG A 150 -49.56 0.21 13.87
CA ARG A 150 -50.21 -0.45 12.73
C ARG A 150 -49.20 -0.85 11.66
N GLU A 151 -48.28 0.02 11.29
CA GLU A 151 -47.21 -0.24 10.32
C GLU A 151 -46.29 -1.35 10.83
N LEU A 152 -45.90 -1.30 12.11
CA LEU A 152 -45.10 -2.35 12.75
C LEU A 152 -45.77 -3.73 12.61
N ARG A 153 -47.00 -3.86 13.05
CA ARG A 153 -47.72 -5.14 13.04
C ARG A 153 -47.90 -5.70 11.64
N ARG A 154 -48.09 -4.86 10.63
CA ARG A 154 -48.14 -5.28 9.23
C ARG A 154 -46.82 -5.83 8.73
N SER A 155 -45.69 -5.29 9.17
CA SER A 155 -44.36 -5.68 8.71
C SER A 155 -43.76 -6.89 9.42
N LEU A 156 -44.22 -7.25 10.62
CA LEU A 156 -43.65 -8.34 11.44
C LEU A 156 -43.43 -9.66 10.68
N ARG A 157 -44.38 -10.03 9.80
CA ARG A 157 -44.34 -11.30 9.04
C ARG A 157 -43.39 -11.26 7.84
N HIS A 158 -42.86 -10.09 7.51
CA HIS A 158 -42.09 -9.86 6.29
C HIS A 158 -40.65 -9.45 6.56
N LEU A 159 -40.22 -9.17 7.80
CA LEU A 159 -38.91 -8.66 8.14
C LEU A 159 -37.76 -9.57 7.64
N GLU A 160 -37.88 -10.89 7.78
CA GLU A 160 -36.90 -11.83 7.25
C GLU A 160 -36.85 -11.78 5.73
N ARG A 161 -37.98 -11.65 5.04
CA ARG A 161 -38.06 -11.52 3.58
C ARG A 161 -37.52 -10.18 3.09
N GLU A 162 -37.56 -9.14 3.92
CA GLU A 162 -36.95 -7.84 3.63
C GLU A 162 -35.41 -7.94 3.60
N GLY A 163 -34.82 -8.94 4.31
CA GLY A 163 -33.40 -9.24 4.28
C GLY A 163 -32.71 -9.24 5.64
N PHE A 164 -33.43 -9.12 6.75
CA PHE A 164 -32.87 -9.35 8.07
C PHE A 164 -32.52 -10.82 8.28
N ARG A 165 -31.29 -11.06 8.75
CA ARG A 165 -30.77 -12.43 8.98
C ARG A 165 -31.35 -13.08 10.22
N LYS A 166 -31.59 -12.28 11.29
CA LYS A 166 -32.25 -12.68 12.52
C LYS A 166 -33.25 -11.59 12.88
N VAL A 167 -34.46 -12.04 13.36
CA VAL A 167 -35.52 -11.15 13.83
C VAL A 167 -35.92 -11.58 15.23
N HIS A 168 -35.69 -10.72 16.21
CA HIS A 168 -36.09 -10.92 17.59
C HIS A 168 -37.31 -10.04 17.88
N VAL A 169 -38.45 -10.62 18.11
CA VAL A 169 -39.69 -9.89 18.47
C VAL A 169 -39.93 -10.02 19.96
N LEU A 170 -39.97 -8.90 20.67
CA LEU A 170 -40.24 -8.77 22.10
C LEU A 170 -41.70 -8.25 22.26
N ARG A 171 -42.58 -9.08 22.76
CA ARG A 171 -44.02 -8.78 22.90
C ARG A 171 -44.33 -8.27 24.29
N GLY A 172 -44.82 -7.05 24.35
CA GLY A 172 -45.19 -6.39 25.60
C GLY A 172 -43.99 -5.85 26.38
N VAL A 173 -44.29 -5.32 27.56
CA VAL A 173 -43.29 -4.67 28.42
C VAL A 173 -42.37 -5.71 29.09
N ALA A 174 -42.97 -6.77 29.60
CA ALA A 174 -42.29 -7.80 30.39
C ALA A 174 -41.17 -8.49 29.56
N GLU A 175 -41.45 -8.90 28.30
CA GLU A 175 -40.43 -9.50 27.45
C GLU A 175 -39.29 -8.50 27.15
N ALA A 176 -39.62 -7.22 26.89
CA ALA A 176 -38.63 -6.19 26.60
C ALA A 176 -37.73 -5.88 27.82
N GLU A 177 -38.27 -5.97 29.04
CA GLU A 177 -37.53 -5.72 30.29
C GLU A 177 -36.67 -6.91 30.72
N HIS A 178 -37.10 -8.16 30.46
CA HIS A 178 -36.39 -9.37 30.88
C HIS A 178 -35.48 -9.96 29.78
N ALA A 179 -35.54 -9.42 28.56
CA ALA A 179 -34.64 -9.88 27.50
C ALA A 179 -33.17 -9.48 27.78
N THR A 180 -32.25 -10.33 27.41
CA THR A 180 -30.79 -10.11 27.51
C THR A 180 -30.15 -10.29 26.16
N VAL A 181 -29.33 -9.36 25.74
CA VAL A 181 -28.52 -9.50 24.52
C VAL A 181 -27.26 -10.29 24.84
N VAL A 182 -27.09 -11.41 24.14
CA VAL A 182 -25.89 -12.26 24.25
C VAL A 182 -25.06 -12.07 22.98
N THR A 183 -23.80 -11.65 23.15
CA THR A 183 -22.89 -11.52 22.00
C THR A 183 -22.40 -12.90 21.58
N GLU A 184 -22.68 -13.26 20.33
CA GLU A 184 -22.13 -14.45 19.67
C GLU A 184 -20.96 -14.04 18.77
N LYS A 185 -19.89 -14.83 18.75
CA LYS A 185 -18.86 -14.71 17.73
C LYS A 185 -19.43 -15.17 16.38
N ARG A 186 -18.86 -14.64 15.32
CA ARG A 186 -19.19 -15.13 13.96
C ARG A 186 -18.72 -16.57 13.81
N PHE A 187 -19.45 -17.38 13.07
CA PHE A 187 -19.19 -18.81 12.90
C PHE A 187 -17.85 -19.10 12.19
N ASN A 188 -17.29 -18.11 11.47
CA ASN A 188 -15.98 -18.19 10.83
C ASN A 188 -14.85 -17.53 11.65
N ASP A 189 -15.15 -16.97 12.81
CA ASP A 189 -14.18 -16.37 13.72
C ASP A 189 -13.79 -17.39 14.80
N LEU A 190 -12.78 -18.16 14.49
CA LEU A 190 -12.14 -19.13 15.38
C LEU A 190 -10.75 -18.62 15.87
N ALA A 191 -10.59 -17.31 15.99
CA ALA A 191 -9.33 -16.69 16.43
C ALA A 191 -8.84 -17.18 17.80
N HIS A 192 -9.72 -17.77 18.62
CA HIS A 192 -9.35 -18.38 19.89
C HIS A 192 -8.60 -19.71 19.74
N LEU A 193 -8.67 -20.35 18.58
CA LEU A 193 -7.86 -21.52 18.26
C LEU A 193 -6.48 -21.02 17.79
N THR A 194 -5.46 -21.28 18.60
CA THR A 194 -4.10 -20.80 18.36
C THR A 194 -3.20 -21.82 17.65
N GLY A 195 -3.74 -23.02 17.37
CA GLY A 195 -2.98 -24.08 16.75
C GLY A 195 -2.16 -24.88 17.77
N PRO A 196 -1.14 -25.63 17.31
CA PRO A 196 -0.59 -25.62 15.94
C PRO A 196 -1.52 -26.25 14.89
N PHE A 197 -1.35 -25.81 13.63
CA PHE A 197 -2.17 -26.28 12.50
C PHE A 197 -1.31 -26.89 11.41
N ASP A 198 -1.88 -27.88 10.66
CA ASP A 198 -1.35 -28.39 9.40
C ASP A 198 -2.38 -28.11 8.31
N ILE A 199 -2.09 -27.14 7.41
CA ILE A 199 -3.04 -26.70 6.40
C ILE A 199 -2.76 -27.46 5.11
N VAL A 200 -3.74 -28.23 4.62
CA VAL A 200 -3.61 -29.13 3.47
C VAL A 200 -4.26 -28.49 2.24
N GLY A 201 -3.53 -28.49 1.12
CA GLY A 201 -3.97 -28.00 -0.20
C GLY A 201 -5.06 -28.87 -0.84
N ASP A 202 -5.36 -28.57 -2.11
CA ASP A 202 -6.42 -29.22 -2.89
C ASP A 202 -6.13 -30.71 -3.08
N VAL A 203 -7.09 -31.56 -2.69
CA VAL A 203 -6.90 -33.03 -2.65
C VAL A 203 -7.45 -33.72 -3.89
N HIS A 204 -8.59 -33.26 -4.40
CA HIS A 204 -9.21 -33.78 -5.62
C HIS A 204 -9.28 -35.31 -5.73
N GLY A 205 -9.77 -35.99 -4.70
CA GLY A 205 -9.93 -37.45 -4.74
C GLY A 205 -8.60 -38.24 -4.70
N CYS A 206 -7.47 -37.62 -4.47
CA CYS A 206 -6.16 -38.26 -4.32
C CYS A 206 -6.01 -38.86 -2.90
N ALA A 207 -6.73 -39.94 -2.61
CA ALA A 207 -6.83 -40.52 -1.27
C ALA A 207 -5.51 -41.12 -0.80
N ALA A 208 -4.74 -41.77 -1.67
CA ALA A 208 -3.44 -42.41 -1.32
C ALA A 208 -2.39 -41.36 -0.95
N GLU A 209 -2.32 -40.27 -1.74
CA GLU A 209 -1.44 -39.12 -1.46
C GLU A 209 -1.83 -38.44 -0.16
N LEU A 210 -3.14 -38.30 0.12
CA LEU A 210 -3.64 -37.70 1.37
C LEU A 210 -3.21 -38.56 2.59
N GLU A 211 -3.40 -39.86 2.56
CA GLU A 211 -2.98 -40.77 3.65
C GLU A 211 -1.45 -40.72 3.84
N THR A 212 -0.68 -40.72 2.76
CA THR A 212 0.78 -40.59 2.80
C THR A 212 1.20 -39.24 3.40
N LEU A 213 0.55 -38.13 3.01
CA LEU A 213 0.83 -36.80 3.56
C LEU A 213 0.48 -36.73 5.05
N LEU A 214 -0.70 -37.19 5.44
CA LEU A 214 -1.10 -37.25 6.85
C LEU A 214 -0.13 -38.08 7.69
N GLY A 215 0.32 -39.23 7.19
CA GLY A 215 1.34 -40.02 7.84
C GLY A 215 2.67 -39.30 7.98
N LYS A 216 3.13 -38.59 6.94
CA LYS A 216 4.35 -37.78 6.95
C LYS A 216 4.25 -36.60 7.93
N LEU A 217 3.06 -36.00 8.08
CA LEU A 217 2.78 -34.98 9.06
C LEU A 217 2.71 -35.53 10.51
N GLY A 218 2.56 -36.82 10.72
CA GLY A 218 2.50 -37.47 12.03
C GLY A 218 1.09 -37.85 12.50
N TYR A 219 0.09 -37.80 11.63
CA TYR A 219 -1.28 -38.24 11.96
C TYR A 219 -1.38 -39.75 11.91
N THR A 220 -2.02 -40.34 12.90
CA THR A 220 -2.41 -41.77 12.92
C THR A 220 -3.93 -41.82 13.10
N ASP A 221 -4.60 -42.50 12.18
CA ASP A 221 -6.08 -42.56 12.13
C ASP A 221 -6.78 -41.16 12.24
N GLY A 222 -6.16 -40.15 11.64
CA GLY A 222 -6.66 -38.77 11.64
C GLY A 222 -6.45 -37.99 12.94
N VAL A 223 -5.62 -38.49 13.86
CA VAL A 223 -5.27 -37.84 15.12
C VAL A 223 -3.77 -37.58 15.16
N HIS A 224 -3.37 -36.33 15.50
CA HIS A 224 -1.97 -36.01 15.71
C HIS A 224 -1.62 -36.11 17.21
N PRO A 225 -0.53 -36.81 17.60
CA PRO A 225 -0.18 -37.06 19.00
C PRO A 225 0.11 -35.74 19.79
N ASP A 226 0.62 -34.74 19.13
CA ASP A 226 0.89 -33.40 19.74
C ASP A 226 -0.32 -32.44 19.66
N GLY A 227 -1.51 -32.93 19.30
CA GLY A 227 -2.73 -32.13 19.27
C GLY A 227 -2.79 -31.10 18.12
N ARG A 228 -2.02 -31.28 17.05
CA ARG A 228 -2.12 -30.43 15.85
C ARG A 228 -3.47 -30.66 15.17
N THR A 229 -4.06 -29.60 14.64
CA THR A 229 -5.34 -29.65 13.95
C THR A 229 -5.11 -29.50 12.45
N ALA A 230 -5.63 -30.43 11.65
CA ALA A 230 -5.59 -30.30 10.20
C ALA A 230 -6.59 -29.24 9.72
N VAL A 231 -6.27 -28.50 8.66
CA VAL A 231 -7.19 -27.53 8.04
C VAL A 231 -7.16 -27.72 6.53
N PHE A 232 -8.26 -28.16 5.94
CA PHE A 232 -8.35 -28.40 4.50
C PHE A 232 -8.84 -27.15 3.77
N VAL A 233 -8.16 -26.77 2.68
CA VAL A 233 -8.52 -25.57 1.89
C VAL A 233 -9.67 -25.82 0.89
N GLY A 234 -10.25 -27.03 0.86
CA GLY A 234 -11.34 -27.43 -0.04
C GLY A 234 -10.85 -28.21 -1.25
N ASP A 235 -11.72 -28.30 -2.25
CA ASP A 235 -11.54 -29.13 -3.46
C ASP A 235 -11.09 -30.58 -3.10
N LEU A 236 -11.90 -31.22 -2.27
CA LEU A 236 -11.70 -32.60 -1.83
C LEU A 236 -12.10 -33.62 -2.90
N VAL A 237 -13.06 -33.25 -3.76
CA VAL A 237 -13.69 -34.12 -4.75
C VAL A 237 -13.31 -33.74 -6.17
N ASP A 238 -13.76 -34.54 -7.12
CA ASP A 238 -13.61 -34.42 -8.56
C ASP A 238 -12.18 -34.73 -9.07
N ARG A 239 -12.10 -35.26 -10.30
CA ARG A 239 -10.88 -35.55 -11.06
C ARG A 239 -10.11 -36.76 -10.61
N GLY A 240 -9.91 -36.96 -9.33
CA GLY A 240 -9.07 -38.04 -8.78
C GLY A 240 -9.79 -39.36 -8.60
N PRO A 241 -9.04 -40.40 -8.24
CA PRO A 241 -9.51 -41.78 -8.29
C PRO A 241 -10.49 -42.18 -7.18
N ASP A 242 -10.49 -41.48 -6.01
CA ASP A 242 -11.26 -41.91 -4.83
C ASP A 242 -11.79 -40.69 -4.03
N SER A 243 -12.77 -39.99 -4.58
CA SER A 243 -13.50 -38.90 -3.87
C SER A 243 -14.24 -39.42 -2.62
N PRO A 244 -14.90 -40.62 -2.61
CA PRO A 244 -15.51 -41.18 -1.41
C PRO A 244 -14.53 -41.42 -0.27
N GLY A 245 -13.35 -41.96 -0.55
CA GLY A 245 -12.29 -42.20 0.43
C GLY A 245 -11.78 -40.93 1.08
N VAL A 246 -11.51 -39.90 0.28
CA VAL A 246 -11.14 -38.53 0.79
C VAL A 246 -12.24 -37.97 1.67
N LEU A 247 -13.50 -38.03 1.22
CA LEU A 247 -14.63 -37.50 2.00
C LEU A 247 -14.77 -38.23 3.35
N ARG A 248 -14.65 -39.58 3.37
CA ARG A 248 -14.70 -40.33 4.64
C ARG A 248 -13.60 -39.91 5.60
N ARG A 249 -12.38 -39.78 5.11
CA ARG A 249 -11.23 -39.37 5.95
C ARG A 249 -11.45 -37.96 6.52
N VAL A 250 -11.71 -36.97 5.68
CA VAL A 250 -11.86 -35.58 6.10
C VAL A 250 -13.08 -35.39 6.99
N MET A 251 -14.23 -35.96 6.63
CA MET A 251 -15.45 -35.89 7.44
C MET A 251 -15.26 -36.55 8.83
N SER A 252 -14.57 -37.68 8.91
CA SER A 252 -14.22 -38.33 10.18
C SER A 252 -13.36 -37.43 11.06
N MET A 253 -12.32 -36.82 10.49
CA MET A 253 -11.44 -35.86 11.22
C MET A 253 -12.18 -34.61 11.68
N VAL A 254 -13.05 -34.04 10.84
CA VAL A 254 -13.87 -32.88 11.20
C VAL A 254 -14.88 -33.23 12.29
N LYS A 255 -15.57 -34.36 12.18
CA LYS A 255 -16.55 -34.81 13.17
C LYS A 255 -15.92 -35.09 14.53
N SER A 256 -14.70 -35.60 14.57
CA SER A 256 -13.93 -35.83 15.81
C SER A 256 -13.25 -34.58 16.37
N GLY A 257 -13.33 -33.44 15.69
CA GLY A 257 -12.70 -32.17 16.11
C GLY A 257 -11.19 -32.08 15.84
N ASN A 258 -10.64 -33.02 15.09
CA ASN A 258 -9.21 -33.06 14.72
C ASN A 258 -8.91 -32.29 13.43
N ALA A 259 -9.94 -31.85 12.70
CA ALA A 259 -9.76 -31.04 11.50
C ALA A 259 -10.82 -29.96 11.35
N LEU A 260 -10.47 -28.95 10.56
CA LEU A 260 -11.37 -27.94 9.99
C LEU A 260 -11.33 -28.08 8.46
N CYS A 261 -12.41 -27.68 7.80
CA CYS A 261 -12.48 -27.70 6.34
C CYS A 261 -13.25 -26.49 5.83
N VAL A 262 -12.73 -25.81 4.82
CA VAL A 262 -13.49 -24.81 4.04
C VAL A 262 -13.96 -25.45 2.73
N PRO A 263 -15.06 -25.02 2.12
CA PRO A 263 -15.51 -25.59 0.86
C PRO A 263 -14.68 -25.06 -0.31
N GLY A 264 -14.37 -25.90 -1.25
CA GLY A 264 -13.95 -25.50 -2.58
C GLY A 264 -15.12 -25.27 -3.54
N ASN A 265 -14.83 -24.83 -4.74
CA ASN A 265 -15.82 -24.69 -5.79
C ASN A 265 -16.36 -26.07 -6.25
N HIS A 266 -15.56 -27.13 -6.14
CA HIS A 266 -15.95 -28.50 -6.48
C HIS A 266 -16.99 -29.05 -5.49
N GLU A 267 -16.80 -28.93 -4.17
CA GLU A 267 -17.83 -29.25 -3.17
C GLU A 267 -19.09 -28.43 -3.36
N ASN A 268 -18.98 -27.14 -3.65
CA ASN A 268 -20.15 -26.28 -3.89
C ASN A 268 -20.96 -26.74 -5.10
N LYS A 269 -20.28 -27.20 -6.16
CA LYS A 269 -20.89 -27.75 -7.38
C LYS A 269 -21.55 -29.09 -7.09
N TYR A 270 -20.86 -30.00 -6.40
CA TYR A 270 -21.36 -31.31 -6.02
C TYR A 270 -22.56 -31.20 -5.05
N GLY A 271 -22.50 -30.34 -4.05
CA GLY A 271 -23.62 -30.08 -3.12
C GLY A 271 -24.87 -29.54 -3.84
N ARG A 272 -24.72 -28.76 -4.91
CA ARG A 272 -25.85 -28.35 -5.77
C ARG A 272 -26.45 -29.52 -6.53
N PHE A 273 -25.60 -30.43 -7.03
CA PHE A 273 -26.03 -31.68 -7.67
C PHE A 273 -26.84 -32.55 -6.68
N LEU A 274 -26.33 -32.78 -5.47
CA LEU A 274 -27.01 -33.55 -4.43
C LEU A 274 -28.39 -32.96 -4.01
N LYS A 275 -28.60 -31.67 -4.25
CA LYS A 275 -29.87 -30.97 -4.05
C LYS A 275 -30.81 -31.05 -5.27
N GLY A 276 -30.47 -31.83 -6.29
CA GLY A 276 -31.28 -32.00 -7.50
C GLY A 276 -31.27 -30.77 -8.42
N ARG A 277 -30.28 -29.83 -8.28
CA ARG A 277 -30.16 -28.70 -9.19
C ARG A 277 -29.45 -29.14 -10.48
N LYS A 278 -29.85 -28.57 -11.61
CA LYS A 278 -29.16 -28.79 -12.87
C LYS A 278 -27.74 -28.19 -12.77
N VAL A 279 -26.72 -29.02 -12.90
CA VAL A 279 -25.30 -28.66 -12.97
C VAL A 279 -24.66 -29.37 -14.16
N GLN A 280 -23.66 -28.75 -14.78
CA GLN A 280 -22.90 -29.39 -15.86
C GLN A 280 -21.90 -30.38 -15.26
N HIS A 281 -21.84 -31.59 -15.78
CA HIS A 281 -20.89 -32.63 -15.36
C HIS A 281 -19.53 -32.43 -16.03
N THR A 282 -18.87 -31.31 -15.75
CA THR A 282 -17.57 -30.93 -16.28
C THR A 282 -16.54 -30.78 -15.16
N HIS A 283 -15.27 -30.77 -15.48
CA HIS A 283 -14.15 -30.57 -14.55
C HIS A 283 -14.08 -31.63 -13.44
N GLY A 284 -14.34 -32.90 -13.77
CA GLY A 284 -14.20 -34.03 -12.86
C GLY A 284 -15.46 -34.39 -12.06
N LEU A 285 -16.59 -33.65 -12.21
CA LEU A 285 -17.83 -33.98 -11.48
C LEU A 285 -18.46 -35.29 -11.93
N ALA A 286 -18.30 -35.70 -13.22
CA ALA A 286 -18.83 -36.96 -13.72
C ALA A 286 -18.23 -38.16 -12.96
N GLU A 287 -16.94 -38.11 -12.74
CA GLU A 287 -16.16 -39.15 -12.04
C GLU A 287 -16.60 -39.25 -10.57
N THR A 288 -16.78 -38.10 -9.88
CA THR A 288 -17.31 -38.12 -8.50
C THR A 288 -18.71 -38.69 -8.44
N VAL A 289 -19.60 -38.31 -9.38
CA VAL A 289 -20.98 -38.87 -9.40
C VAL A 289 -20.95 -40.37 -9.59
N GLU A 290 -20.16 -40.89 -10.52
CA GLU A 290 -20.01 -42.34 -10.76
C GLU A 290 -19.45 -43.05 -9.51
N GLN A 291 -18.40 -42.54 -8.88
CA GLN A 291 -17.84 -43.09 -7.64
C GLN A 291 -18.86 -43.11 -6.51
N MET A 292 -19.67 -42.08 -6.38
CA MET A 292 -20.68 -41.93 -5.33
C MET A 292 -21.97 -42.73 -5.63
N GLU A 293 -22.21 -43.21 -6.85
CA GLU A 293 -23.33 -44.11 -7.15
C GLU A 293 -23.17 -45.48 -6.44
N GLY A 294 -21.93 -45.92 -6.22
CA GLY A 294 -21.60 -47.13 -5.46
C GLY A 294 -21.82 -46.98 -3.95
N GLU A 295 -22.07 -45.80 -3.43
CA GLU A 295 -22.17 -45.49 -2.02
C GLU A 295 -23.62 -45.56 -1.49
N SER A 296 -23.78 -45.80 -0.17
CA SER A 296 -25.11 -45.83 0.47
C SER A 296 -25.80 -44.44 0.43
N GLU A 297 -27.12 -44.45 0.45
CA GLU A 297 -27.90 -43.23 0.54
C GLU A 297 -27.60 -42.42 1.81
N ASP A 298 -27.35 -43.11 2.93
CA ASP A 298 -27.01 -42.49 4.22
C ASP A 298 -25.69 -41.74 4.09
N PHE A 299 -24.67 -42.34 3.48
CA PHE A 299 -23.39 -41.66 3.26
C PHE A 299 -23.53 -40.46 2.34
N ARG A 300 -24.30 -40.53 1.25
CA ARG A 300 -24.60 -39.40 0.40
C ARG A 300 -25.34 -38.28 1.13
N ALA A 301 -26.25 -38.64 2.05
CA ALA A 301 -26.92 -37.65 2.88
C ALA A 301 -25.97 -36.97 3.89
N GLU A 302 -25.08 -37.76 4.54
CA GLU A 302 -24.04 -37.21 5.41
C GLU A 302 -23.10 -36.25 4.66
N VAL A 303 -22.65 -36.61 3.46
CA VAL A 303 -21.82 -35.76 2.59
C VAL A 303 -22.56 -34.45 2.25
N ARG A 304 -23.86 -34.51 1.94
CA ARG A 304 -24.65 -33.32 1.68
C ARG A 304 -24.73 -32.40 2.90
N GLU A 305 -24.96 -32.98 4.08
CA GLU A 305 -25.03 -32.22 5.34
C GLU A 305 -23.66 -31.59 5.67
N PHE A 306 -22.59 -32.35 5.48
CA PHE A 306 -21.21 -31.87 5.65
C PHE A 306 -20.90 -30.66 4.75
N ILE A 307 -21.15 -30.77 3.44
CA ILE A 307 -20.90 -29.69 2.48
C ILE A 307 -21.76 -28.45 2.82
N ASP A 308 -23.00 -28.64 3.24
CA ASP A 308 -23.89 -27.53 3.61
C ASP A 308 -23.44 -26.82 4.89
N GLY A 309 -22.76 -27.52 5.77
CA GLY A 309 -22.19 -26.98 7.01
C GLY A 309 -20.89 -26.20 6.82
N LEU A 310 -20.20 -26.35 5.69
CA LEU A 310 -18.89 -25.72 5.46
C LEU A 310 -18.99 -24.20 5.35
N VAL A 311 -18.10 -23.51 6.05
CA VAL A 311 -18.01 -22.05 6.06
C VAL A 311 -16.97 -21.56 5.07
N SER A 312 -17.18 -20.36 4.51
CA SER A 312 -16.37 -19.85 3.39
C SER A 312 -14.89 -19.64 3.73
N HIS A 313 -14.55 -19.38 4.97
CA HIS A 313 -13.17 -19.17 5.45
C HIS A 313 -13.14 -19.19 6.98
N TYR A 314 -11.99 -19.44 7.54
CA TYR A 314 -11.72 -19.34 8.96
C TYR A 314 -10.70 -18.23 9.24
N VAL A 315 -10.94 -17.51 10.35
CA VAL A 315 -9.95 -16.61 10.97
C VAL A 315 -9.45 -17.32 12.23
N LEU A 316 -8.17 -17.62 12.29
CA LEU A 316 -7.50 -18.44 13.29
C LEU A 316 -6.37 -17.68 13.97
N ASP A 317 -5.79 -18.25 15.02
CA ASP A 317 -4.55 -17.81 15.67
C ASP A 317 -4.55 -16.31 16.04
N GLY A 318 -5.50 -15.89 16.85
CA GLY A 318 -5.61 -14.48 17.25
C GLY A 318 -5.85 -13.52 16.08
N GLY A 319 -6.27 -14.01 14.92
CA GLY A 319 -6.44 -13.23 13.69
C GLY A 319 -5.17 -13.14 12.84
N ARG A 320 -4.12 -13.92 13.16
CA ARG A 320 -2.86 -13.96 12.39
C ARG A 320 -2.91 -14.88 11.17
N LEU A 321 -3.88 -15.79 11.13
CA LEU A 321 -4.05 -16.78 10.06
C LEU A 321 -5.48 -16.73 9.51
N VAL A 322 -5.60 -16.74 8.18
CA VAL A 322 -6.86 -16.88 7.45
C VAL A 322 -6.71 -18.04 6.48
N VAL A 323 -7.67 -18.97 6.52
CA VAL A 323 -7.71 -20.11 5.58
C VAL A 323 -8.99 -20.01 4.76
N CYS A 324 -8.87 -20.07 3.45
CA CYS A 324 -9.97 -20.02 2.48
C CYS A 324 -9.58 -20.78 1.21
N HIS A 325 -10.53 -21.04 0.30
CA HIS A 325 -10.22 -21.84 -0.89
C HIS A 325 -9.50 -21.03 -1.99
N ALA A 326 -10.10 -19.94 -2.50
CA ALA A 326 -9.59 -19.21 -3.67
C ALA A 326 -8.88 -17.88 -3.33
N GLY A 327 -8.46 -17.73 -2.07
CA GLY A 327 -7.89 -16.46 -1.59
C GLY A 327 -8.95 -15.47 -1.07
N LEU A 328 -8.49 -14.53 -0.21
CA LEU A 328 -9.42 -13.57 0.41
C LEU A 328 -8.71 -12.26 0.78
N PRO A 329 -9.04 -11.12 0.14
CA PRO A 329 -8.54 -9.81 0.52
C PRO A 329 -8.91 -9.43 1.95
N GLU A 330 -8.05 -8.66 2.65
CA GLU A 330 -8.21 -8.27 4.06
C GLU A 330 -9.59 -7.67 4.39
N LYS A 331 -10.16 -6.91 3.46
CA LYS A 331 -11.49 -6.28 3.63
C LYS A 331 -12.62 -7.29 3.89
N TYR A 332 -12.43 -8.57 3.55
CA TYR A 332 -13.43 -9.64 3.71
C TYR A 332 -13.15 -10.57 4.89
N HIS A 333 -12.00 -10.46 5.55
CA HIS A 333 -11.66 -11.32 6.67
C HIS A 333 -12.72 -11.25 7.78
N GLY A 334 -13.23 -12.41 8.17
CA GLY A 334 -14.25 -12.54 9.18
C GLY A 334 -15.63 -11.98 8.81
N ARG A 335 -15.84 -11.48 7.59
CA ARG A 335 -17.15 -11.03 7.12
C ARG A 335 -17.94 -12.18 6.52
N THR A 336 -19.29 -12.04 6.53
CA THR A 336 -20.19 -13.10 6.08
C THR A 336 -21.25 -12.51 5.17
N SER A 337 -21.14 -12.80 3.89
CA SER A 337 -22.15 -12.44 2.87
C SER A 337 -22.05 -13.42 1.70
N GLY A 338 -23.04 -13.41 0.82
CA GLY A 338 -22.98 -14.17 -0.43
C GLY A 338 -21.81 -13.73 -1.31
N ARG A 339 -21.47 -12.44 -1.32
CA ARG A 339 -20.32 -11.91 -2.05
C ARG A 339 -19.01 -12.43 -1.48
N VAL A 340 -18.82 -12.39 -0.15
CA VAL A 340 -17.62 -12.92 0.50
C VAL A 340 -17.49 -14.42 0.25
N ARG A 341 -18.58 -15.19 0.35
CA ARG A 341 -18.59 -16.62 0.04
C ARG A 341 -18.20 -16.88 -1.44
N SER A 342 -18.78 -16.12 -2.35
CA SER A 342 -18.44 -16.25 -3.78
C SER A 342 -16.97 -15.96 -4.05
N HIS A 343 -16.44 -14.90 -3.45
CA HIS A 343 -15.02 -14.54 -3.59
C HIS A 343 -14.10 -15.61 -3.00
N ALA A 344 -14.41 -16.11 -1.81
CA ALA A 344 -13.61 -17.15 -1.16
C ALA A 344 -13.59 -18.47 -1.93
N LEU A 345 -14.63 -18.77 -2.72
CA LEU A 345 -14.78 -20.00 -3.49
C LEU A 345 -14.19 -19.92 -4.92
N TYR A 346 -14.27 -18.75 -5.54
CA TYR A 346 -13.98 -18.59 -6.97
C TYR A 346 -12.90 -17.55 -7.25
N GLY A 347 -12.49 -16.78 -6.26
CA GLY A 347 -11.65 -15.61 -6.46
C GLY A 347 -12.38 -14.48 -7.19
N ASP A 348 -11.61 -13.53 -7.68
CA ASP A 348 -12.09 -12.45 -8.56
C ASP A 348 -11.52 -12.63 -9.97
N THR A 349 -12.33 -12.35 -10.97
CA THR A 349 -11.95 -12.54 -12.38
C THR A 349 -12.11 -11.25 -13.17
N THR A 350 -11.30 -11.07 -14.19
CA THR A 350 -11.38 -9.91 -15.09
C THR A 350 -12.61 -9.93 -15.99
N GLY A 351 -13.25 -11.11 -16.10
CA GLY A 351 -14.33 -11.36 -17.06
C GLY A 351 -13.85 -11.85 -18.43
N GLU A 352 -12.53 -11.95 -18.62
CA GLU A 352 -11.88 -12.49 -19.81
C GLU A 352 -11.57 -13.98 -19.64
N THR A 353 -11.33 -14.67 -20.75
CA THR A 353 -10.85 -16.06 -20.80
C THR A 353 -9.49 -16.09 -21.47
N ASP A 354 -8.59 -16.93 -20.96
CA ASP A 354 -7.27 -17.17 -21.57
C ASP A 354 -7.35 -18.06 -22.84
N GLU A 355 -6.23 -18.27 -23.47
CA GLU A 355 -6.10 -19.13 -24.67
C GLU A 355 -6.53 -20.58 -24.46
N PHE A 356 -6.62 -21.02 -23.19
CA PHE A 356 -7.07 -22.36 -22.80
C PHE A 356 -8.56 -22.39 -22.44
N GLY A 357 -9.26 -21.24 -22.56
CA GLY A 357 -10.68 -21.10 -22.20
C GLY A 357 -10.94 -21.01 -20.70
N LEU A 358 -9.89 -20.75 -19.88
CA LEU A 358 -10.01 -20.58 -18.44
C LEU A 358 -10.23 -19.08 -18.08
N PRO A 359 -11.00 -18.76 -17.04
CA PRO A 359 -11.18 -17.38 -16.60
C PRO A 359 -9.86 -16.74 -16.17
N VAL A 360 -9.55 -15.57 -16.68
CA VAL A 360 -8.41 -14.77 -16.23
C VAL A 360 -8.73 -14.20 -14.85
N ARG A 361 -7.85 -14.44 -13.88
CA ARG A 361 -8.01 -14.04 -12.48
C ARG A 361 -7.21 -12.80 -12.16
N TYR A 362 -7.73 -11.96 -11.27
CA TYR A 362 -6.94 -10.88 -10.70
C TYR A 362 -5.83 -11.46 -9.81
N PRO A 363 -4.59 -10.97 -9.92
CA PRO A 363 -3.45 -11.42 -9.12
C PRO A 363 -3.52 -10.81 -7.70
N TRP A 364 -4.59 -11.08 -6.98
CA TRP A 364 -4.90 -10.44 -5.69
C TRP A 364 -3.80 -10.63 -4.62
N ALA A 365 -3.03 -11.72 -4.69
CA ALA A 365 -1.94 -12.02 -3.78
C ALA A 365 -0.77 -11.02 -3.94
N GLU A 366 -0.55 -10.50 -5.14
CA GLU A 366 0.45 -9.46 -5.41
C GLU A 366 0.09 -8.14 -4.71
N ASP A 367 -1.20 -7.85 -4.61
CA ASP A 367 -1.72 -6.65 -3.96
C ASP A 367 -2.04 -6.83 -2.47
N TYR A 368 -1.93 -8.06 -1.94
CA TYR A 368 -2.24 -8.32 -0.54
C TYR A 368 -1.19 -7.72 0.40
N ARG A 369 -1.66 -6.92 1.39
CA ARG A 369 -0.82 -6.27 2.41
C ARG A 369 -1.43 -6.39 3.81
N GLY A 370 -2.30 -7.39 4.01
CA GLY A 370 -2.91 -7.65 5.30
C GLY A 370 -1.89 -8.20 6.31
N ARG A 371 -2.22 -8.03 7.60
CA ARG A 371 -1.37 -8.57 8.69
C ARG A 371 -1.50 -10.07 8.86
N ALA A 372 -2.67 -10.62 8.54
CA ALA A 372 -2.90 -12.05 8.62
C ALA A 372 -2.20 -12.76 7.46
N ALA A 373 -1.61 -13.92 7.73
CA ALA A 373 -1.23 -14.84 6.67
C ALA A 373 -2.49 -15.41 6.03
N VAL A 374 -2.56 -15.48 4.69
CA VAL A 374 -3.68 -16.10 3.98
C VAL A 374 -3.19 -17.36 3.28
N VAL A 375 -3.77 -18.49 3.64
CA VAL A 375 -3.46 -19.79 3.05
C VAL A 375 -4.64 -20.24 2.19
N TYR A 376 -4.37 -20.61 0.95
CA TYR A 376 -5.41 -20.89 -0.03
C TYR A 376 -4.94 -21.94 -1.07
N GLY A 377 -5.84 -22.37 -1.96
CA GLY A 377 -5.61 -23.29 -3.07
C GLY A 377 -6.21 -22.82 -4.38
N HIS A 378 -6.97 -23.68 -5.07
CA HIS A 378 -7.83 -23.38 -6.22
C HIS A 378 -7.13 -23.12 -7.56
N THR A 379 -5.98 -22.53 -7.58
CA THR A 379 -5.23 -22.23 -8.80
C THR A 379 -3.91 -22.98 -8.73
N PRO A 380 -3.73 -24.02 -9.52
CA PRO A 380 -2.52 -24.84 -9.45
C PRO A 380 -1.26 -24.03 -9.71
N VAL A 381 -0.28 -24.18 -8.80
CA VAL A 381 1.06 -23.58 -8.88
C VAL A 381 2.11 -24.68 -8.87
N PRO A 382 3.25 -24.53 -9.56
CA PRO A 382 4.30 -25.56 -9.55
C PRO A 382 4.91 -25.80 -8.17
N GLU A 383 5.07 -24.72 -7.38
CA GLU A 383 5.65 -24.73 -6.04
C GLU A 383 4.87 -23.82 -5.10
N ALA A 384 4.71 -24.24 -3.85
CA ALA A 384 4.08 -23.42 -2.82
C ALA A 384 5.08 -22.38 -2.30
N THR A 385 4.97 -21.13 -2.76
CA THR A 385 5.85 -20.02 -2.38
C THR A 385 5.08 -18.90 -1.69
N TRP A 386 5.72 -18.26 -0.71
CA TRP A 386 5.15 -17.12 -0.02
C TRP A 386 5.18 -15.86 -0.91
N LEU A 387 4.04 -15.21 -1.04
CA LEU A 387 3.91 -13.94 -1.74
C LEU A 387 3.10 -12.96 -0.86
N ASN A 388 3.71 -11.86 -0.42
CA ASN A 388 3.03 -10.83 0.38
C ASN A 388 2.20 -11.37 1.56
N ASN A 389 2.75 -12.27 2.34
CA ASN A 389 2.05 -12.93 3.44
C ASN A 389 0.85 -13.81 3.01
N THR A 390 0.86 -14.29 1.77
CA THR A 390 -0.08 -15.27 1.24
C THR A 390 0.68 -16.47 0.68
N ILE A 391 0.05 -17.65 0.68
CA ILE A 391 0.62 -18.86 0.08
C ILE A 391 -0.49 -19.72 -0.52
N CYS A 392 -0.27 -20.15 -1.77
CA CYS A 392 -1.11 -21.13 -2.46
C CYS A 392 -0.56 -22.53 -2.21
N LEU A 393 -1.41 -23.45 -1.74
CA LEU A 393 -1.04 -24.85 -1.50
C LEU A 393 -1.58 -25.83 -2.55
N ASP A 394 -2.32 -25.35 -3.55
CA ASP A 394 -2.68 -26.19 -4.71
C ASP A 394 -1.45 -26.35 -5.61
N THR A 395 -0.70 -27.40 -5.39
CA THR A 395 0.47 -27.75 -6.20
C THR A 395 0.16 -28.85 -7.21
N GLY A 396 -1.11 -28.97 -7.58
CA GLY A 396 -1.59 -29.77 -8.69
C GLY A 396 -1.45 -31.28 -8.50
N ALA A 397 -1.72 -31.80 -7.31
CA ALA A 397 -1.62 -33.25 -7.02
C ALA A 397 -2.33 -34.10 -8.08
N VAL A 398 -3.57 -33.81 -8.41
CA VAL A 398 -4.36 -34.57 -9.40
C VAL A 398 -3.81 -34.44 -10.83
N PHE A 399 -2.96 -33.45 -11.09
CA PHE A 399 -2.32 -33.20 -12.39
C PHE A 399 -0.89 -33.74 -12.47
N GLY A 400 -0.46 -34.60 -11.52
CA GLY A 400 0.89 -35.14 -11.47
C GLY A 400 1.93 -34.28 -10.76
N GLY A 401 1.51 -33.24 -10.09
CA GLY A 401 2.34 -32.41 -9.22
C GLY A 401 2.53 -33.00 -7.83
N LYS A 402 2.24 -32.24 -6.78
CA LYS A 402 2.41 -32.62 -5.39
C LYS A 402 1.12 -32.37 -4.59
N LEU A 403 0.88 -33.14 -3.52
CA LEU A 403 -0.05 -32.75 -2.47
C LEU A 403 0.75 -32.07 -1.35
N THR A 404 0.45 -30.81 -1.09
CA THR A 404 1.25 -29.95 -0.22
C THR A 404 0.47 -29.50 1.01
N ALA A 405 1.16 -29.49 2.16
CA ALA A 405 0.67 -28.92 3.40
C ALA A 405 1.64 -27.87 3.96
N LEU A 406 1.08 -26.92 4.69
CA LEU A 406 1.82 -25.90 5.45
C LEU A 406 1.66 -26.14 6.94
N ARG A 407 2.76 -26.31 7.68
CA ARG A 407 2.79 -26.29 9.13
C ARG A 407 2.74 -24.85 9.67
N TRP A 408 1.82 -24.58 10.55
CA TRP A 408 1.67 -23.27 11.19
C TRP A 408 1.77 -23.40 12.71
N PRO A 409 2.54 -22.54 13.41
CA PRO A 409 3.14 -21.27 12.97
C PRO A 409 4.55 -21.40 12.37
N GLU A 410 5.11 -22.61 12.24
CA GLU A 410 6.50 -22.88 11.82
C GLU A 410 6.77 -22.39 10.38
N ARG A 411 5.73 -22.29 9.54
CA ARG A 411 5.79 -21.98 8.10
C ARG A 411 6.58 -23.04 7.29
N GLU A 412 6.66 -24.24 7.81
CA GLU A 412 7.30 -25.37 7.13
C GLU A 412 6.36 -25.95 6.07
N ILE A 413 6.89 -26.22 4.88
CA ILE A 413 6.15 -26.84 3.78
C ILE A 413 6.48 -28.35 3.80
N VAL A 414 5.46 -29.17 3.78
CA VAL A 414 5.56 -30.63 3.69
C VAL A 414 4.76 -31.10 2.48
N ASP A 415 5.38 -31.83 1.57
CA ASP A 415 4.72 -32.29 0.36
C ASP A 415 4.91 -33.80 0.12
N VAL A 416 4.06 -34.35 -0.74
CA VAL A 416 4.13 -35.72 -1.25
C VAL A 416 3.91 -35.63 -2.76
N PRO A 417 4.78 -36.28 -3.59
CA PRO A 417 4.54 -36.32 -5.03
C PRO A 417 3.28 -37.12 -5.36
N ALA A 418 2.57 -36.71 -6.40
CA ALA A 418 1.48 -37.52 -6.94
C ALA A 418 1.98 -38.89 -7.43
N GLU A 419 1.18 -39.93 -7.26
CA GLU A 419 1.53 -41.27 -7.75
C GLU A 419 1.56 -41.31 -9.28
N GLN A 420 0.66 -40.56 -9.93
CA GLN A 420 0.59 -40.42 -11.38
C GLN A 420 -0.22 -39.19 -11.77
N ILE A 421 -0.36 -38.92 -13.06
CA ILE A 421 -1.31 -37.92 -13.59
C ILE A 421 -2.69 -38.57 -13.59
N TRP A 422 -3.56 -38.17 -12.65
CA TRP A 422 -4.91 -38.67 -12.53
C TRP A 422 -5.88 -37.99 -13.51
N TYR A 423 -5.60 -36.70 -13.82
CA TYR A 423 -6.43 -35.87 -14.71
C TYR A 423 -5.54 -34.96 -15.54
N GLU A 424 -5.75 -34.91 -16.85
CA GLU A 424 -4.98 -34.04 -17.74
C GLU A 424 -5.37 -32.56 -17.51
N PRO A 425 -4.41 -31.69 -17.18
CA PRO A 425 -4.70 -30.28 -16.98
C PRO A 425 -5.04 -29.58 -18.29
N ALA A 426 -6.06 -28.72 -18.29
CA ALA A 426 -6.39 -27.88 -19.46
C ALA A 426 -5.24 -26.94 -19.84
N LYS A 427 -4.43 -26.52 -18.86
CA LYS A 427 -3.22 -25.73 -19.02
C LYS A 427 -2.05 -26.51 -18.41
N PRO A 428 -0.96 -26.70 -19.17
CA PRO A 428 0.22 -27.34 -18.58
C PRO A 428 0.65 -26.67 -17.29
N LEU A 429 0.95 -27.45 -16.25
CA LEU A 429 1.63 -26.95 -15.07
C LEU A 429 2.99 -26.43 -15.54
N ARG A 430 3.11 -25.11 -15.74
CA ARG A 430 4.40 -24.52 -16.09
C ARG A 430 5.36 -24.77 -14.93
N THR A 431 6.56 -25.20 -15.24
CA THR A 431 7.69 -25.28 -14.30
C THR A 431 8.18 -23.89 -13.84
N GLU A 432 7.60 -22.84 -14.38
CA GLU A 432 7.83 -21.47 -13.93
C GLU A 432 6.83 -21.15 -12.82
N ALA A 433 7.32 -20.99 -11.58
CA ALA A 433 6.54 -20.57 -10.44
C ALA A 433 5.82 -19.24 -10.74
N PRO A 434 4.55 -19.01 -10.31
CA PRO A 434 3.97 -17.67 -10.22
C PRO A 434 4.78 -16.91 -9.18
N GLY A 435 5.68 -16.04 -9.64
CA GLY A 435 6.71 -15.39 -8.82
C GLY A 435 8.13 -15.84 -9.12
N GLY A 436 8.33 -16.86 -9.95
CA GLY A 436 9.63 -17.24 -10.53
C GLY A 436 10.08 -16.23 -11.60
N HIS A 437 10.19 -14.97 -11.22
CA HIS A 437 10.79 -13.91 -12.00
C HIS A 437 12.27 -13.72 -11.63
N ASP A 438 12.96 -14.78 -11.27
CA ASP A 438 14.40 -14.70 -11.07
C ASP A 438 15.05 -14.27 -12.39
N GLY A 439 15.46 -13.01 -12.42
CA GLY A 439 16.13 -12.38 -13.56
C GLY A 439 15.23 -11.80 -14.66
N ARG A 440 13.91 -11.89 -14.57
CA ARG A 440 13.01 -11.25 -15.54
C ARG A 440 13.00 -9.73 -15.35
N PRO A 441 13.18 -8.92 -16.42
CA PRO A 441 12.92 -7.48 -16.36
C PRO A 441 11.43 -7.22 -16.13
N LEU A 442 11.11 -5.99 -15.75
CA LEU A 442 9.74 -5.49 -15.61
C LEU A 442 8.91 -5.81 -16.86
N ASP A 443 7.76 -6.45 -16.68
CA ASP A 443 6.79 -6.69 -17.72
C ASP A 443 5.81 -5.50 -17.84
N LEU A 444 5.26 -5.31 -19.03
CA LEU A 444 4.26 -4.30 -19.29
C LEU A 444 3.05 -4.44 -18.34
N ALA A 445 2.64 -5.67 -18.04
CA ALA A 445 1.55 -5.97 -17.12
C ALA A 445 1.84 -5.53 -15.68
N ASP A 446 3.12 -5.42 -15.28
CA ASP A 446 3.52 -4.98 -13.95
C ASP A 446 3.33 -3.49 -13.73
N VAL A 447 3.20 -2.70 -14.80
CA VAL A 447 3.19 -1.23 -14.75
C VAL A 447 1.96 -0.57 -15.38
N GLN A 448 1.12 -1.32 -16.08
CA GLN A 448 -0.10 -0.80 -16.70
C GLN A 448 -1.18 -0.45 -15.66
N GLY A 449 -2.01 0.55 -16.01
CA GLY A 449 -3.18 0.95 -15.27
C GLY A 449 -2.85 1.74 -13.99
N ARG A 450 -3.86 1.89 -13.14
CA ARG A 450 -3.69 2.52 -11.82
C ARG A 450 -3.02 1.56 -10.85
N ARG A 451 -1.85 1.91 -10.33
CA ARG A 451 -1.08 1.12 -9.37
C ARG A 451 -1.09 1.71 -7.98
N VAL A 452 -1.00 0.85 -6.98
CA VAL A 452 -0.83 1.24 -5.58
C VAL A 452 0.38 0.48 -5.03
N VAL A 453 1.49 1.19 -4.88
CA VAL A 453 2.69 0.65 -4.26
C VAL A 453 2.59 0.84 -2.76
N GLU A 454 2.70 -0.23 -2.00
CA GLU A 454 2.79 -0.16 -0.55
C GLU A 454 4.25 -0.04 -0.14
N THR A 455 4.55 0.96 0.69
CA THR A 455 5.88 1.22 1.20
C THR A 455 5.93 1.01 2.71
N ARG A 456 7.06 0.48 3.20
CA ARG A 456 7.30 0.25 4.64
C ARG A 456 7.29 1.55 5.44
N HIS A 457 7.69 2.65 4.81
CA HIS A 457 7.95 3.91 5.49
C HIS A 457 6.83 4.96 5.39
N ALA A 458 5.98 4.90 4.37
CA ALA A 458 4.92 5.89 4.15
C ALA A 458 3.53 5.30 3.80
N GLY A 459 3.38 3.96 3.89
CA GLY A 459 2.13 3.29 3.54
C GLY A 459 1.87 3.31 2.02
N ARG A 460 0.62 3.42 1.62
CA ARG A 460 0.20 3.27 0.22
C ARG A 460 0.44 4.53 -0.60
N ILE A 461 1.17 4.38 -1.71
CA ILE A 461 1.39 5.43 -2.69
C ILE A 461 0.69 5.04 -3.99
N THR A 462 -0.25 5.89 -4.44
CA THR A 462 -0.99 5.66 -5.67
C THR A 462 -0.27 6.31 -6.84
N VAL A 463 0.01 5.52 -7.88
CA VAL A 463 0.44 5.94 -9.21
C VAL A 463 -0.79 5.95 -10.11
N ARG A 464 -1.07 7.09 -10.73
CA ARG A 464 -2.21 7.23 -11.66
C ARG A 464 -1.85 6.64 -13.01
N GLU A 465 -2.83 6.13 -13.73
CA GLU A 465 -2.65 5.53 -15.04
C GLU A 465 -2.01 6.50 -16.06
N GLU A 466 -2.43 7.76 -16.03
CA GLU A 466 -1.90 8.79 -16.94
C GLU A 466 -0.41 9.09 -16.70
N ASN A 467 0.04 9.03 -15.45
CA ASN A 467 1.44 9.17 -15.09
C ASN A 467 2.24 7.89 -15.42
N GLY A 468 1.62 6.72 -15.25
CA GLY A 468 2.20 5.44 -15.61
C GLY A 468 2.49 5.33 -17.09
N ALA A 469 1.58 5.77 -17.97
CA ALA A 469 1.78 5.77 -19.42
C ALA A 469 2.98 6.62 -19.85
N ALA A 470 3.14 7.82 -19.27
CA ALA A 470 4.30 8.69 -19.55
C ALA A 470 5.62 8.07 -19.05
N ALA A 471 5.62 7.47 -17.87
CA ALA A 471 6.80 6.79 -17.33
C ALA A 471 7.21 5.59 -18.17
N LEU A 472 6.24 4.84 -18.69
CA LEU A 472 6.49 3.69 -19.54
C LEU A 472 7.19 4.08 -20.85
N GLU A 473 6.81 5.19 -21.44
CA GLU A 473 7.49 5.73 -22.63
C GLU A 473 8.97 6.04 -22.33
N VAL A 474 9.26 6.69 -21.21
CA VAL A 474 10.62 6.99 -20.80
C VAL A 474 11.42 5.72 -20.55
N MET A 475 10.83 4.75 -19.81
CA MET A 475 11.51 3.51 -19.45
C MET A 475 11.81 2.63 -20.67
N SER A 476 10.87 2.52 -21.60
CA SER A 476 11.01 1.64 -22.77
C SER A 476 11.93 2.20 -23.84
N ARG A 477 12.07 3.52 -23.95
CA ARG A 477 12.81 4.16 -25.05
C ARG A 477 14.16 4.76 -24.64
N PHE A 478 14.29 5.21 -23.39
CA PHE A 478 15.38 6.07 -22.99
C PHE A 478 16.11 5.60 -21.72
N ALA A 479 15.58 4.67 -20.96
CA ALA A 479 16.21 4.17 -19.76
C ALA A 479 17.44 3.30 -20.07
N THR A 480 18.36 3.23 -19.13
CA THR A 480 19.41 2.20 -19.11
C THR A 480 18.75 0.82 -18.97
N ASP A 481 19.52 -0.26 -19.12
CA ASP A 481 19.00 -1.61 -18.94
C ASP A 481 18.23 -1.69 -17.58
N PRO A 482 16.93 -2.01 -17.59
CA PRO A 482 16.14 -2.04 -16.36
C PRO A 482 16.74 -2.91 -15.25
N ARG A 483 17.46 -3.96 -15.59
CA ARG A 483 18.14 -4.84 -14.61
C ARG A 483 19.22 -4.09 -13.83
N LEU A 484 19.90 -3.14 -14.46
CA LEU A 484 20.93 -2.31 -13.87
C LEU A 484 20.41 -0.94 -13.40
N LEU A 485 19.07 -0.82 -13.24
CA LEU A 485 18.36 0.36 -12.77
C LEU A 485 17.57 0.07 -11.46
N PRO A 486 18.27 -0.25 -10.35
CA PRO A 486 17.61 -0.69 -9.13
C PRO A 486 17.03 0.44 -8.26
N TYR A 487 17.29 1.70 -8.61
CA TYR A 487 16.91 2.85 -7.81
C TYR A 487 16.80 4.12 -8.65
N LEU A 488 15.83 4.98 -8.30
CA LEU A 488 15.78 6.36 -8.79
C LEU A 488 15.73 7.31 -7.59
N PRO A 489 16.59 8.36 -7.58
CA PRO A 489 16.66 9.28 -6.48
C PRO A 489 15.49 10.26 -6.47
N PRO A 490 14.97 10.61 -5.28
CA PRO A 490 13.86 11.54 -5.16
C PRO A 490 14.25 12.96 -5.51
N THR A 491 13.28 13.77 -5.88
CA THR A 491 13.41 15.22 -5.99
C THR A 491 13.66 15.83 -4.61
N MET A 492 14.65 16.69 -4.48
CA MET A 492 14.85 17.45 -3.25
C MET A 492 13.94 18.68 -3.21
N ALA A 493 13.25 18.88 -2.10
CA ALA A 493 12.41 20.05 -1.90
C ALA A 493 13.26 21.31 -1.71
N PRO A 494 12.86 22.46 -2.28
CA PRO A 494 13.48 23.73 -1.93
C PRO A 494 13.05 24.18 -0.53
N THR A 495 13.86 25.03 0.11
CA THR A 495 13.48 25.71 1.33
C THR A 495 12.20 26.55 1.15
N ALA A 496 11.52 26.88 2.24
CA ALA A 496 10.45 27.86 2.21
C ALA A 496 10.94 29.18 1.62
N THR A 497 10.00 29.97 1.12
CA THR A 497 10.34 31.31 0.64
C THR A 497 10.78 32.19 1.80
N SER A 498 11.92 32.85 1.64
CA SER A 498 12.51 33.65 2.72
C SER A 498 11.88 35.02 2.87
N GLY A 499 11.75 35.47 4.11
CA GLY A 499 11.44 36.85 4.47
C GLY A 499 12.68 37.76 4.48
N VAL A 500 13.88 37.24 4.35
CA VAL A 500 15.13 38.04 4.34
C VAL A 500 15.18 38.88 3.05
N ASP A 501 15.49 40.16 3.22
CA ASP A 501 15.51 41.09 2.09
C ASP A 501 16.54 40.69 1.04
N GLY A 502 16.16 40.76 -0.23
CA GLY A 502 16.97 40.40 -1.37
C GLY A 502 17.13 38.92 -1.64
N TYR A 503 16.58 38.02 -0.81
CA TYR A 503 16.68 36.58 -0.96
C TYR A 503 15.32 35.91 -1.20
N LEU A 504 15.29 34.93 -2.10
CA LEU A 504 14.15 34.05 -2.32
C LEU A 504 14.25 32.77 -1.47
N GLU A 505 15.44 32.27 -1.33
CA GLU A 505 15.81 31.10 -0.50
C GLU A 505 16.91 31.54 0.49
N HIS A 506 16.80 31.08 1.73
CA HIS A 506 17.76 31.38 2.77
C HIS A 506 17.87 30.20 3.76
N PRO A 507 19.05 29.90 4.31
CA PRO A 507 19.24 28.75 5.22
C PRO A 507 18.40 28.76 6.47
N LYS A 508 18.11 29.94 7.02
CA LYS A 508 17.24 30.08 8.21
C LYS A 508 15.92 29.36 8.08
N GLU A 509 15.32 29.36 6.89
CA GLU A 509 14.05 28.68 6.62
C GLU A 509 14.20 27.16 6.66
N ALA A 510 15.32 26.60 6.21
CA ALA A 510 15.60 25.18 6.27
C ALA A 510 15.85 24.71 7.72
N PHE A 511 16.67 25.46 8.48
CA PHE A 511 16.94 25.17 9.88
C PHE A 511 15.67 25.26 10.74
N ALA A 512 14.90 26.33 10.57
CA ALA A 512 13.63 26.51 11.27
C ALA A 512 12.64 25.38 10.98
N GLN A 513 12.59 24.90 9.74
CA GLN A 513 11.74 23.76 9.40
C GLN A 513 12.18 22.48 10.10
N TYR A 514 13.47 22.14 10.03
CA TYR A 514 13.98 20.94 10.71
C TYR A 514 13.83 21.01 12.22
N ALA A 515 14.06 22.18 12.84
CA ALA A 515 13.79 22.38 14.25
C ALA A 515 12.31 22.14 14.60
N ALA A 516 11.38 22.64 13.76
CA ALA A 516 9.93 22.42 13.93
C ALA A 516 9.53 20.94 13.72
N ASP A 517 10.24 20.23 12.85
CA ASP A 517 10.06 18.80 12.60
C ASP A 517 10.73 17.92 13.69
N GLY A 518 11.42 18.52 14.67
CA GLY A 518 12.06 17.82 15.79
C GLY A 518 13.45 17.26 15.45
N VAL A 519 14.08 17.72 14.40
CA VAL A 519 15.45 17.35 13.99
C VAL A 519 16.44 18.26 14.72
N GLU A 520 17.19 17.75 15.67
CA GLU A 520 18.13 18.52 16.48
C GLU A 520 19.43 18.84 15.74
N ARG A 521 19.95 17.91 14.95
CA ARG A 521 21.21 18.07 14.23
C ARG A 521 21.05 17.78 12.75
N VAL A 522 21.63 18.66 11.95
CA VAL A 522 21.67 18.53 10.49
C VAL A 522 23.11 18.65 9.96
N VAL A 523 23.35 18.07 8.81
CA VAL A 523 24.55 18.34 7.99
C VAL A 523 24.17 19.22 6.82
N CYS A 524 24.94 20.27 6.63
CA CYS A 524 24.90 21.14 5.47
C CYS A 524 25.99 20.68 4.49
N GLU A 525 25.60 20.18 3.35
CA GLU A 525 26.53 19.74 2.31
C GLU A 525 26.57 20.76 1.18
N GLU A 526 27.77 21.06 0.66
CA GLU A 526 27.90 21.86 -0.54
C GLU A 526 27.11 21.22 -1.68
N LYS A 527 26.24 22.00 -2.29
CA LYS A 527 25.54 21.54 -3.47
C LYS A 527 26.39 21.78 -4.71
N HIS A 528 26.88 20.69 -5.27
CA HIS A 528 27.65 20.74 -6.49
C HIS A 528 26.79 21.11 -7.70
N MET A 529 27.35 21.91 -8.60
CA MET A 529 26.71 22.23 -9.86
C MET A 529 27.20 21.29 -10.97
N GLY A 530 26.56 20.17 -11.02
CA GLY A 530 26.75 19.13 -12.00
C GLY A 530 25.41 18.56 -12.50
N SER A 531 25.40 17.28 -12.69
CA SER A 531 24.19 16.51 -12.94
C SER A 531 24.20 15.28 -12.03
N ARG A 532 23.10 15.09 -11.29
CA ARG A 532 22.96 13.95 -10.38
C ARG A 532 23.06 12.66 -11.15
N ALA A 533 23.91 11.76 -10.69
CA ALA A 533 24.14 10.45 -11.25
C ALA A 533 24.06 9.38 -10.16
N VAL A 534 23.48 8.24 -10.51
CA VAL A 534 23.52 7.04 -9.66
C VAL A 534 24.49 6.07 -10.29
N ALA A 535 25.43 5.55 -9.49
CA ALA A 535 26.41 4.57 -9.91
C ALA A 535 26.14 3.23 -9.21
N LEU A 536 25.79 2.22 -9.98
CA LEU A 536 25.82 0.82 -9.56
C LEU A 536 27.19 0.27 -9.92
N VAL A 537 27.98 -0.11 -8.94
CA VAL A 537 29.33 -0.66 -9.12
C VAL A 537 29.34 -2.09 -8.62
N CYS A 538 29.61 -3.06 -9.48
CA CYS A 538 29.83 -4.44 -9.09
C CYS A 538 31.31 -4.76 -9.02
N ARG A 539 31.69 -5.69 -8.12
CA ARG A 539 33.07 -6.11 -7.91
C ARG A 539 33.71 -6.65 -9.20
N ASP A 540 32.89 -7.38 -9.97
CA ASP A 540 33.21 -7.92 -11.29
C ASP A 540 31.95 -8.22 -12.11
N ALA A 541 32.15 -8.75 -13.32
CA ALA A 541 31.06 -9.12 -14.21
C ALA A 541 30.26 -10.34 -13.70
N ASP A 542 30.87 -11.24 -12.91
CA ASP A 542 30.19 -12.39 -12.34
C ASP A 542 29.22 -11.98 -11.22
N ALA A 543 29.64 -11.06 -10.37
CA ALA A 543 28.80 -10.43 -9.36
C ALA A 543 27.60 -9.71 -10.00
N ALA A 544 27.83 -8.99 -11.09
CA ALA A 544 26.76 -8.33 -11.83
C ALA A 544 25.75 -9.34 -12.41
N ARG A 545 26.22 -10.43 -13.03
CA ARG A 545 25.37 -11.49 -13.57
C ARG A 545 24.58 -12.20 -12.48
N THR A 546 25.25 -12.54 -11.39
CA THR A 546 24.64 -13.30 -10.29
C THR A 546 23.47 -12.54 -9.66
N ARG A 547 23.60 -11.23 -9.46
CA ARG A 547 22.55 -10.43 -8.78
C ARG A 547 21.52 -9.85 -9.73
N PHE A 548 21.96 -9.40 -10.92
CA PHE A 548 21.12 -8.64 -11.86
C PHE A 548 20.74 -9.42 -13.13
N GLY A 549 21.24 -10.66 -13.28
CA GLY A 549 20.87 -11.59 -14.34
C GLY A 549 21.65 -11.44 -15.66
N ASP A 550 21.69 -12.53 -16.45
CA ASP A 550 22.22 -12.52 -17.81
C ASP A 550 21.20 -11.89 -18.75
N GLY A 551 21.61 -10.88 -19.52
CA GLY A 551 20.78 -10.33 -20.60
C GLY A 551 20.49 -11.36 -21.66
N GLY A 552 19.29 -11.94 -21.67
CA GLY A 552 18.81 -12.67 -22.82
C GLY A 552 18.88 -11.77 -24.04
N THR A 553 19.83 -12.06 -24.88
CA THR A 553 20.06 -11.65 -26.27
C THR A 553 19.16 -10.54 -26.84
N THR A 554 19.52 -9.30 -26.61
CA THR A 554 19.52 -8.32 -27.67
C THR A 554 21.00 -8.04 -28.04
N ARG A 555 21.40 -8.47 -29.21
CA ARG A 555 22.74 -8.30 -29.76
C ARG A 555 23.13 -6.82 -29.73
N SER A 556 23.85 -6.40 -28.72
CA SER A 556 24.78 -5.29 -28.80
C SER A 556 26.10 -5.86 -29.31
N SER A 557 26.69 -5.21 -30.30
CA SER A 557 27.92 -5.57 -30.98
C SER A 557 29.20 -5.61 -30.10
N ALA A 558 29.04 -5.54 -28.76
CA ALA A 558 30.09 -5.63 -27.77
C ALA A 558 30.29 -7.06 -27.20
N ALA A 559 29.51 -8.06 -27.65
CA ALA A 559 29.61 -9.44 -27.15
C ALA A 559 30.79 -10.25 -27.71
N GLU A 560 31.70 -9.65 -28.50
CA GLU A 560 32.86 -10.33 -29.07
C GLU A 560 34.12 -10.30 -28.18
N SER A 561 34.12 -9.53 -27.08
CA SER A 561 35.19 -9.51 -26.07
C SER A 561 34.66 -9.85 -24.68
N GLY A 562 34.61 -11.10 -24.33
CA GLY A 562 34.53 -11.82 -23.05
C GLY A 562 34.10 -11.16 -21.74
N GLY A 563 33.53 -9.99 -21.67
CA GLY A 563 33.11 -9.32 -20.43
C GLY A 563 31.70 -8.73 -20.53
N GLY A 564 30.77 -9.17 -19.72
CA GLY A 564 29.47 -8.54 -19.51
C GLY A 564 29.59 -7.20 -18.76
N PRO A 565 28.52 -6.40 -18.65
CA PRO A 565 28.55 -5.12 -17.92
C PRO A 565 28.90 -5.36 -16.45
N THR A 566 29.71 -4.46 -15.88
CA THR A 566 30.17 -4.50 -14.49
C THR A 566 29.42 -3.51 -13.60
N GLY A 567 28.34 -2.90 -14.10
CA GLY A 567 27.52 -1.93 -13.40
C GLY A 567 26.80 -1.00 -14.35
N SER A 568 26.38 0.16 -13.84
CA SER A 568 25.71 1.21 -14.61
C SER A 568 25.91 2.60 -14.01
N LEU A 569 25.91 3.60 -14.86
CA LEU A 569 25.90 5.02 -14.47
C LEU A 569 24.74 5.71 -15.19
N TYR A 570 23.79 6.23 -14.42
CA TYR A 570 22.56 6.77 -14.99
C TYR A 570 22.09 8.05 -14.28
N THR A 571 21.29 8.81 -15.00
CA THR A 571 20.72 10.08 -14.51
C THR A 571 19.57 9.83 -13.52
N ARG A 572 19.13 10.88 -12.84
CA ARG A 572 17.95 10.85 -11.93
C ARG A 572 16.69 10.27 -12.58
N THR A 573 16.54 10.33 -13.88
CA THR A 573 15.39 9.79 -14.63
C THR A 573 15.67 8.44 -15.29
N GLY A 574 16.75 7.75 -14.89
CA GLY A 574 17.07 6.41 -15.36
C GLY A 574 17.72 6.33 -16.74
N ARG A 575 18.05 7.45 -17.38
CA ARG A 575 18.74 7.45 -18.68
C ARG A 575 20.23 7.21 -18.49
N PRO A 576 20.93 6.55 -19.44
CA PRO A 576 22.40 6.47 -19.40
C PRO A 576 22.99 7.86 -19.21
N PHE A 577 23.99 7.97 -18.34
CA PHE A 577 24.57 9.28 -18.04
C PHE A 577 25.41 9.79 -19.23
N LEU A 578 26.29 8.95 -19.77
CA LEU A 578 27.06 9.20 -20.97
C LEU A 578 26.52 8.40 -22.14
N ASP A 579 26.64 8.94 -23.35
CA ASP A 579 26.33 8.23 -24.59
C ASP A 579 27.47 7.26 -24.98
N ASP A 580 28.66 7.46 -24.45
CA ASP A 580 29.83 6.61 -24.65
C ASP A 580 29.91 5.55 -23.55
N ALA A 581 29.74 4.30 -23.94
CA ALA A 581 29.82 3.16 -23.02
C ALA A 581 31.24 2.93 -22.48
N SER A 582 32.27 3.26 -23.24
CA SER A 582 33.67 3.06 -22.82
C SER A 582 34.06 4.02 -21.70
N LEU A 583 33.62 5.27 -21.78
CA LEU A 583 33.82 6.26 -20.72
C LEU A 583 33.02 5.90 -19.45
N THR A 584 31.85 5.34 -19.64
CA THR A 584 31.03 4.84 -18.49
C THR A 584 31.78 3.71 -17.78
N GLU A 585 32.28 2.73 -18.52
CA GLU A 585 33.02 1.61 -17.92
C GLU A 585 34.30 2.08 -17.25
N GLU A 586 35.03 3.07 -17.83
CA GLU A 586 36.20 3.65 -17.21
C GLU A 586 35.91 4.35 -15.88
N ILE A 587 34.77 5.07 -15.76
CA ILE A 587 34.31 5.66 -14.50
C ILE A 587 34.02 4.56 -13.46
N LEU A 588 33.30 3.50 -13.87
CA LEU A 588 32.99 2.39 -13.00
C LEU A 588 34.25 1.64 -12.55
N ASP A 589 35.24 1.49 -13.42
CA ASP A 589 36.50 0.85 -13.10
C ASP A 589 37.32 1.64 -12.08
N ARG A 590 37.41 2.96 -12.25
CA ARG A 590 38.04 3.84 -11.27
C ARG A 590 37.34 3.81 -9.90
N LEU A 591 36.01 3.84 -9.89
CA LEU A 591 35.22 3.67 -8.66
C LEU A 591 35.47 2.31 -8.00
N ARG A 592 35.47 1.23 -8.77
CA ARG A 592 35.72 -0.14 -8.32
C ARG A 592 37.08 -0.27 -7.67
N THR A 593 38.07 0.31 -8.29
CA THR A 593 39.45 0.34 -7.78
C THR A 593 39.52 1.08 -6.45
N ALA A 594 38.97 2.30 -6.38
CA ALA A 594 38.94 3.07 -5.14
C ALA A 594 38.20 2.39 -4.00
N ILE A 595 37.04 1.74 -4.27
CA ILE A 595 36.30 0.96 -3.30
C ILE A 595 37.13 -0.24 -2.80
N GLY A 596 37.87 -0.90 -3.71
CA GLY A 596 38.74 -2.03 -3.37
C GLY A 596 39.95 -1.60 -2.52
N GLU A 597 40.62 -0.52 -2.88
CA GLU A 597 41.74 0.02 -2.13
C GLU A 597 41.34 0.55 -0.76
N ALA A 598 40.10 1.08 -0.63
CA ALA A 598 39.52 1.47 0.63
C ALA A 598 39.10 0.25 1.51
N GLY A 599 39.19 -0.99 1.00
CA GLY A 599 38.85 -2.22 1.71
C GLY A 599 37.37 -2.45 1.92
N LEU A 600 36.50 -1.72 1.21
CA LEU A 600 35.07 -1.73 1.50
C LEU A 600 34.32 -2.95 0.97
N TRP A 601 34.86 -3.67 -0.02
CA TRP A 601 34.27 -4.94 -0.47
C TRP A 601 34.20 -5.96 0.65
N ASP A 602 35.26 -6.07 1.43
CA ASP A 602 35.37 -7.05 2.51
C ASP A 602 34.70 -6.52 3.81
N GLU A 603 34.88 -5.23 4.13
CA GLU A 603 34.28 -4.62 5.33
C GLU A 603 32.75 -4.64 5.29
N LEU A 604 32.17 -4.34 4.13
CA LEU A 604 30.73 -4.33 3.94
C LEU A 604 30.17 -5.72 3.53
N ALA A 605 31.07 -6.72 3.34
CA ALA A 605 30.75 -8.07 2.88
C ALA A 605 29.83 -8.04 1.64
N THR A 606 30.23 -7.32 0.60
CA THR A 606 29.39 -7.06 -0.58
C THR A 606 30.17 -7.23 -1.88
N ASP A 607 29.48 -7.65 -2.94
CA ASP A 607 30.00 -7.73 -4.29
C ASP A 607 29.45 -6.63 -5.21
N TRP A 608 28.59 -5.76 -4.68
CA TRP A 608 28.09 -4.59 -5.38
C TRP A 608 27.77 -3.45 -4.42
N LEU A 609 27.84 -2.22 -4.92
CA LEU A 609 27.62 -1.00 -4.17
C LEU A 609 26.84 0.00 -5.02
N LEU A 610 25.83 0.64 -4.44
CA LEU A 610 25.01 1.63 -5.11
C LEU A 610 25.26 3.00 -4.49
N LEU A 611 25.69 3.97 -5.31
CA LEU A 611 26.09 5.31 -4.90
C LEU A 611 25.17 6.37 -5.52
N ASP A 612 24.84 7.39 -4.72
CA ASP A 612 24.26 8.64 -5.21
C ASP A 612 25.38 9.69 -5.33
N THR A 613 25.51 10.26 -6.50
CA THR A 613 26.69 11.08 -6.86
C THR A 613 26.27 12.32 -7.64
N GLU A 614 27.15 13.31 -7.71
CA GLU A 614 27.06 14.42 -8.66
C GLU A 614 28.25 14.38 -9.63
N LEU A 615 27.97 14.38 -10.92
CA LEU A 615 29.00 14.39 -11.96
C LEU A 615 29.13 15.78 -12.58
N MET A 616 30.35 16.31 -12.60
CA MET A 616 30.71 17.65 -13.05
C MET A 616 31.68 17.62 -14.24
N PRO A 617 31.68 18.64 -15.10
CA PRO A 617 30.94 19.91 -15.05
C PRO A 617 29.49 19.76 -15.53
N TRP A 618 28.63 20.74 -15.19
CA TRP A 618 27.28 20.83 -15.71
C TRP A 618 27.21 20.82 -17.24
N SER A 619 28.18 21.45 -17.89
CA SER A 619 28.32 21.48 -19.36
C SER A 619 28.42 20.10 -20.00
N LEU A 620 28.88 19.09 -19.28
CA LEU A 620 29.02 17.71 -19.82
C LEU A 620 27.69 17.14 -20.29
N LYS A 621 26.62 17.34 -19.53
CA LYS A 621 25.28 16.85 -19.87
C LYS A 621 24.36 17.93 -20.45
N ALA A 622 24.56 19.18 -20.06
CA ALA A 622 23.67 20.30 -20.42
C ALA A 622 24.18 21.12 -21.63
N SER A 623 25.17 20.65 -22.41
CA SER A 623 25.77 21.41 -23.50
C SER A 623 24.78 21.93 -24.54
N GLY A 624 23.81 21.14 -24.94
CA GLY A 624 22.73 21.52 -25.85
C GLY A 624 21.87 22.68 -25.32
N LEU A 625 21.45 22.57 -24.07
CA LEU A 625 20.68 23.58 -23.35
C LEU A 625 21.47 24.88 -23.17
N LEU A 626 22.74 24.76 -22.77
CA LEU A 626 23.61 25.88 -22.57
C LEU A 626 23.81 26.68 -23.88
N ARG A 627 24.06 26.01 -24.99
CA ARG A 627 24.26 26.64 -26.32
C ARG A 627 22.97 27.28 -26.84
N SER A 628 21.86 26.55 -26.78
CA SER A 628 20.58 27.00 -27.40
C SER A 628 19.87 28.08 -26.60
N GLN A 629 20.00 28.11 -25.29
CA GLN A 629 19.28 29.03 -24.43
C GLN A 629 20.18 30.01 -23.68
N TYR A 630 21.03 29.55 -22.78
CA TYR A 630 21.76 30.42 -21.87
C TYR A 630 22.82 31.29 -22.60
N ALA A 631 23.63 30.67 -23.41
CA ALA A 631 24.65 31.40 -24.16
C ALA A 631 24.04 32.39 -25.17
N ALA A 632 22.94 32.01 -25.82
CA ALA A 632 22.21 32.86 -26.75
C ALA A 632 21.68 34.15 -26.05
N VAL A 633 21.11 34.04 -24.86
CA VAL A 633 20.66 35.20 -24.07
C VAL A 633 21.84 36.09 -23.67
N GLY A 634 22.91 35.50 -23.17
CA GLY A 634 24.11 36.20 -22.80
C GLY A 634 24.73 36.99 -23.97
N ALA A 635 24.89 36.33 -25.15
CA ALA A 635 25.43 36.94 -26.35
C ALA A 635 24.54 38.07 -26.88
N ALA A 636 23.22 37.86 -26.97
CA ALA A 636 22.29 38.89 -27.40
C ALA A 636 22.30 40.12 -26.48
N SER A 637 22.31 39.91 -25.18
CA SER A 637 22.37 40.98 -24.18
C SER A 637 23.68 41.79 -24.29
N GLY A 638 24.81 41.08 -24.40
CA GLY A 638 26.11 41.69 -24.56
C GLY A 638 26.28 42.50 -25.84
N ALA A 639 25.56 42.11 -26.91
CA ALA A 639 25.58 42.89 -28.18
C ALA A 639 24.68 44.13 -28.14
N VAL A 640 23.52 44.07 -27.49
CA VAL A 640 22.46 45.13 -27.55
C VAL A 640 22.68 46.19 -26.51
N PHE A 641 22.94 45.85 -25.24
CA PHE A 641 22.98 46.81 -24.14
C PHE A 641 24.01 47.93 -24.30
N PRO A 642 25.28 47.71 -24.74
CA PRO A 642 26.26 48.78 -24.89
C PRO A 642 25.77 49.89 -25.84
N GLY A 643 25.22 49.51 -26.99
CA GLY A 643 24.70 50.48 -27.96
C GLY A 643 23.48 51.22 -27.47
N ALA A 644 22.56 50.52 -26.79
CA ALA A 644 21.38 51.14 -26.22
C ALA A 644 21.70 52.12 -25.09
N LEU A 645 22.65 51.76 -24.22
CA LEU A 645 23.10 52.67 -23.14
C LEU A 645 23.79 53.89 -23.68
N ALA A 646 24.71 53.77 -24.67
CA ALA A 646 25.41 54.90 -25.33
C ALA A 646 24.38 55.86 -25.98
N ALA A 647 23.37 55.34 -26.65
CA ALA A 647 22.30 56.12 -27.24
C ALA A 647 21.49 56.95 -26.21
N LEU A 648 21.14 56.29 -25.10
CA LEU A 648 20.41 56.95 -24.00
C LEU A 648 21.25 57.96 -23.25
N GLU A 649 22.54 57.72 -23.02
CA GLU A 649 23.49 58.66 -22.44
C GLU A 649 23.65 59.84 -23.31
N GLY A 650 23.78 59.66 -24.64
CA GLY A 650 23.83 60.73 -25.61
C GLY A 650 22.52 61.56 -25.64
N ALA A 651 21.35 60.97 -25.47
CA ALA A 651 20.09 61.66 -25.36
C ALA A 651 19.99 62.49 -24.08
N ALA A 652 20.39 61.92 -22.94
CA ALA A 652 20.42 62.61 -21.64
C ALA A 652 21.36 63.83 -21.68
N ALA A 653 22.57 63.67 -22.30
CA ALA A 653 23.50 64.77 -22.47
C ALA A 653 22.94 65.93 -23.32
N ARG A 654 21.99 65.67 -24.19
CA ARG A 654 21.24 66.69 -24.96
C ARG A 654 20.02 67.25 -24.24
N GLY A 655 19.81 66.95 -22.97
CA GLY A 655 18.74 67.43 -22.16
C GLY A 655 17.37 66.73 -22.39
N VAL A 656 17.38 65.54 -23.02
CA VAL A 656 16.17 64.71 -23.16
C VAL A 656 15.89 63.98 -21.85
N GLU A 657 14.64 64.02 -21.38
CA GLU A 657 14.23 63.39 -20.13
C GLU A 657 14.13 61.83 -20.32
N VAL A 658 15.25 61.15 -20.19
CA VAL A 658 15.40 59.69 -20.34
C VAL A 658 16.04 59.04 -19.12
N LYS A 659 16.17 59.76 -18.02
CA LYS A 659 16.88 59.30 -16.83
C LYS A 659 16.37 57.96 -16.34
N ASP A 660 15.06 57.85 -16.12
CA ASP A 660 14.45 56.61 -15.58
C ASP A 660 14.58 55.41 -16.54
N LEU A 661 14.58 55.71 -17.85
CA LEU A 661 14.81 54.67 -18.86
C LEU A 661 16.29 54.25 -18.89
N LEU A 662 17.22 55.20 -18.80
CA LEU A 662 18.65 54.94 -18.75
C LEU A 662 19.00 54.10 -17.51
N ASP A 663 18.55 54.49 -16.33
CA ASP A 663 18.81 53.76 -15.08
C ASP A 663 18.24 52.33 -15.15
N ARG A 664 17.01 52.16 -15.63
CA ARG A 664 16.40 50.86 -15.85
C ARG A 664 17.20 50.00 -16.83
N GLN A 665 17.74 50.57 -17.93
CA GLN A 665 18.53 49.80 -18.90
C GLN A 665 19.93 49.46 -18.34
N ARG A 666 20.54 50.32 -17.55
CA ARG A 666 21.77 50.00 -16.81
C ARG A 666 21.60 48.81 -15.87
N ASP A 667 20.53 48.84 -15.10
CA ASP A 667 20.20 47.72 -14.20
C ASP A 667 19.99 46.42 -14.96
N ARG A 668 19.27 46.45 -16.09
CA ARG A 668 19.04 45.27 -16.94
C ARG A 668 20.33 44.72 -17.54
N SER A 669 21.23 45.61 -17.94
CA SER A 669 22.54 45.24 -18.44
C SER A 669 23.38 44.56 -17.36
N ALA A 670 23.35 45.09 -16.14
CA ALA A 670 24.03 44.47 -15.00
C ALA A 670 23.45 43.11 -14.63
N ASP A 671 22.12 42.97 -14.61
CA ASP A 671 21.47 41.69 -14.37
C ASP A 671 21.80 40.63 -15.42
N ALA A 672 21.85 41.03 -16.70
CA ALA A 672 22.23 40.11 -17.80
C ALA A 672 23.70 39.68 -17.73
N ALA A 673 24.59 40.57 -17.31
CA ALA A 673 26.00 40.25 -17.06
C ALA A 673 26.13 39.25 -15.90
N ALA A 674 25.45 39.51 -14.77
CA ALA A 674 25.42 38.62 -13.62
C ALA A 674 24.86 37.23 -13.96
N PHE A 675 23.85 37.15 -14.82
CA PHE A 675 23.31 35.88 -15.32
C PHE A 675 24.38 35.12 -16.14
N THR A 676 25.07 35.81 -17.00
CA THR A 676 26.12 35.21 -17.84
C THR A 676 27.29 34.69 -16.99
N ASP A 677 27.71 35.46 -16.01
CA ASP A 677 28.75 35.05 -15.07
C ASP A 677 28.32 33.87 -14.19
N ALA A 678 27.06 33.82 -13.80
CA ALA A 678 26.53 32.74 -12.97
C ALA A 678 26.69 31.38 -13.67
N TYR A 679 26.15 31.19 -14.88
CA TYR A 679 26.20 29.88 -15.53
C TYR A 679 27.59 29.49 -16.04
N ARG A 680 28.45 30.45 -16.43
CA ARG A 680 29.81 30.18 -16.91
C ARG A 680 30.68 29.47 -15.88
N ARG A 681 30.49 29.73 -14.61
CA ARG A 681 31.28 29.15 -13.51
C ARG A 681 31.16 27.63 -13.44
N TYR A 682 30.12 27.07 -13.98
CA TYR A 682 29.81 25.63 -13.94
C TYR A 682 30.10 24.91 -15.26
N CYS A 683 30.79 25.63 -16.16
CA CYS A 683 31.14 25.13 -17.49
C CYS A 683 32.62 25.23 -17.69
N TRP A 684 33.29 24.09 -17.89
CA TRP A 684 34.68 24.01 -18.27
C TRP A 684 34.89 22.89 -19.28
N PRO A 685 36.00 22.94 -20.09
CA PRO A 685 36.28 21.93 -21.08
C PRO A 685 36.62 20.59 -20.43
N THR A 686 36.24 19.48 -21.08
CA THR A 686 36.62 18.11 -20.73
C THR A 686 37.17 17.42 -21.98
N ASP A 687 38.14 16.51 -21.80
CA ASP A 687 38.69 15.66 -22.85
C ASP A 687 38.73 14.22 -22.32
N GLY A 688 37.85 13.35 -22.84
CA GLY A 688 37.57 12.07 -22.19
C GLY A 688 37.12 12.28 -20.74
N LEU A 689 37.83 11.68 -19.79
CA LEU A 689 37.60 11.90 -18.33
C LEU A 689 38.47 13.02 -17.74
N ASP A 690 39.38 13.59 -18.52
CA ASP A 690 40.17 14.73 -18.04
C ASP A 690 39.25 15.95 -17.83
N GLY A 691 39.33 16.54 -16.66
CA GLY A 691 38.46 17.62 -16.24
C GLY A 691 37.11 17.18 -15.72
N VAL A 692 36.72 15.90 -15.83
CA VAL A 692 35.50 15.33 -15.21
C VAL A 692 35.77 15.10 -13.73
N ARG A 693 34.77 15.37 -12.89
CA ARG A 693 34.81 15.11 -11.45
C ARG A 693 33.51 14.45 -11.00
N LEU A 694 33.62 13.46 -10.12
CA LEU A 694 32.52 12.75 -9.53
C LEU A 694 32.55 12.94 -8.01
N ALA A 695 31.46 13.48 -7.44
CA ALA A 695 31.32 13.69 -6.01
C ALA A 695 30.25 12.75 -5.44
N PRO A 696 30.62 11.60 -4.87
CA PRO A 696 29.69 10.78 -4.11
C PRO A 696 29.26 11.50 -2.83
N PHE A 697 27.99 11.43 -2.48
CA PHE A 697 27.47 12.04 -1.26
C PHE A 697 26.53 11.12 -0.50
N GLN A 698 26.22 9.91 -1.02
CA GLN A 698 25.47 8.90 -0.29
C GLN A 698 25.77 7.50 -0.80
N ILE A 699 25.93 6.53 0.13
CA ILE A 699 25.91 5.11 -0.17
C ILE A 699 24.46 4.63 0.10
N LEU A 700 23.79 4.14 -0.92
CA LEU A 700 22.37 3.80 -0.87
C LEU A 700 22.13 2.38 -0.38
N ALA A 701 22.83 1.41 -0.95
CA ALA A 701 22.67 0.00 -0.62
C ALA A 701 23.91 -0.82 -0.97
N VAL A 702 24.04 -1.94 -0.29
CA VAL A 702 24.99 -3.03 -0.52
C VAL A 702 24.23 -4.35 -0.45
N GLN A 703 24.90 -5.47 -0.75
CA GLN A 703 24.30 -6.80 -0.67
C GLN A 703 23.75 -7.06 0.74
N GLY A 704 22.47 -7.43 0.81
CA GLY A 704 21.80 -7.78 2.06
C GLY A 704 21.49 -6.60 2.99
N ARG A 705 21.81 -5.34 2.63
CA ARG A 705 21.59 -4.20 3.51
C ARG A 705 21.33 -2.88 2.76
N SER A 706 20.19 -2.25 3.04
CA SER A 706 19.95 -0.85 2.70
C SER A 706 20.70 0.03 3.70
N LEU A 707 21.54 0.96 3.19
CA LEU A 707 22.30 1.89 4.02
C LEU A 707 21.53 3.18 4.30
N ALA A 708 20.32 3.32 3.77
CA ALA A 708 19.45 4.45 4.08
C ALA A 708 19.07 4.53 5.57
N ALA A 709 19.16 3.42 6.30
CA ALA A 709 18.99 3.36 7.75
C ALA A 709 20.26 3.68 8.57
N LEU A 710 21.41 3.87 7.91
CA LEU A 710 22.66 4.27 8.56
C LEU A 710 22.66 5.79 8.75
N PRO A 711 23.15 6.32 9.90
CA PRO A 711 23.34 7.75 10.08
C PRO A 711 24.16 8.36 8.93
N HIS A 712 23.75 9.55 8.49
CA HIS A 712 24.34 10.13 7.26
C HIS A 712 25.80 10.51 7.41
N ASP A 713 26.25 10.89 8.59
CA ASP A 713 27.65 11.14 8.92
C ASP A 713 28.52 9.88 8.83
N GLU A 714 28.00 8.71 9.20
CA GLU A 714 28.69 7.43 9.01
C GLU A 714 28.83 7.07 7.52
N GLN A 715 27.79 7.32 6.71
CA GLN A 715 27.86 7.13 5.26
C GLN A 715 28.89 8.03 4.62
N LEU A 716 28.95 9.31 5.05
CA LEU A 716 29.95 10.26 4.57
C LEU A 716 31.38 9.89 4.94
N ALA A 717 31.61 9.28 6.10
CA ALA A 717 32.91 8.77 6.49
C ALA A 717 33.39 7.62 5.59
N LEU A 718 32.49 6.72 5.18
CA LEU A 718 32.81 5.68 4.19
C LEU A 718 33.15 6.28 2.82
N ILE A 719 32.40 7.32 2.40
CA ILE A 719 32.64 8.01 1.15
C ILE A 719 34.01 8.72 1.14
N ASP A 720 34.37 9.40 2.24
CA ASP A 720 35.66 10.05 2.36
C ASP A 720 36.82 9.05 2.15
N ARG A 721 36.70 7.85 2.71
CA ARG A 721 37.69 6.77 2.50
C ARG A 721 37.77 6.34 1.05
N ILE A 722 36.64 6.23 0.32
CA ILE A 722 36.66 5.91 -1.11
C ILE A 722 37.41 7.01 -1.86
N VAL A 723 37.11 8.28 -1.55
CA VAL A 723 37.74 9.42 -2.23
C VAL A 723 39.26 9.54 -1.91
N GLU A 724 39.67 9.28 -0.66
CA GLU A 724 41.06 9.27 -0.23
C GLU A 724 41.91 8.22 -0.97
N HIS A 725 41.29 7.13 -1.40
CA HIS A 725 41.95 6.04 -2.14
C HIS A 725 41.78 6.17 -3.66
N ASP A 726 41.23 7.28 -4.17
CA ASP A 726 41.17 7.53 -5.60
C ASP A 726 42.50 8.07 -6.13
N GLY A 727 43.35 7.20 -6.64
CA GLY A 727 44.60 7.56 -7.31
C GLY A 727 44.43 8.25 -8.67
N SER A 728 43.19 8.27 -9.23
CA SER A 728 42.93 8.80 -10.57
C SER A 728 42.60 10.30 -10.59
N GLY A 729 42.24 10.89 -9.44
CA GLY A 729 41.79 12.28 -9.34
C GLY A 729 40.40 12.54 -9.92
N LEU A 730 39.59 11.48 -10.18
CA LEU A 730 38.21 11.58 -10.62
C LEU A 730 37.29 11.96 -9.46
N LEU A 731 37.51 11.37 -8.27
CA LEU A 731 36.64 11.52 -7.13
C LEU A 731 36.92 12.81 -6.37
N GLN A 732 35.85 13.42 -5.84
CA GLN A 732 35.92 14.66 -5.08
C GLN A 732 35.03 14.55 -3.83
N THR A 733 35.57 14.99 -2.67
CA THR A 733 34.80 15.10 -1.43
C THR A 733 33.79 16.23 -1.51
N THR A 734 32.66 16.05 -0.88
CA THR A 734 31.64 17.10 -0.67
C THR A 734 31.97 17.84 0.63
N ARG A 735 32.22 19.15 0.55
CA ARG A 735 32.41 20.00 1.72
C ARG A 735 31.16 20.04 2.57
N ARG A 736 31.30 19.99 3.89
CA ARG A 736 30.17 19.91 4.80
C ARG A 736 30.39 20.67 6.09
N LEU A 737 29.29 21.08 6.72
CA LEU A 737 29.25 21.69 8.05
C LEU A 737 28.09 21.09 8.84
N TYR A 738 28.34 20.74 10.10
CA TYR A 738 27.30 20.25 11.00
C TYR A 738 26.68 21.41 11.77
N VAL A 739 25.34 21.44 11.88
CA VAL A 739 24.57 22.49 12.54
C VAL A 739 23.60 21.91 13.55
N ASP A 740 23.62 22.45 14.76
CA ASP A 740 22.58 22.21 15.77
C ASP A 740 21.45 23.21 15.53
N THR A 741 20.27 22.74 15.24
CA THR A 741 19.10 23.56 14.88
C THR A 741 18.51 24.30 16.08
N GLY A 742 18.81 23.87 17.29
CA GLY A 742 18.40 24.49 18.55
C GLY A 742 19.40 25.53 19.09
N ASP A 743 20.61 25.58 18.54
CA ASP A 743 21.65 26.52 18.96
C ASP A 743 21.74 27.71 17.98
N PRO A 744 21.44 28.93 18.43
CA PRO A 744 21.50 30.14 17.57
C PRO A 744 22.91 30.43 17.00
N GLU A 745 23.99 30.10 17.75
CA GLU A 745 25.35 30.32 17.27
C GLU A 745 25.70 29.32 16.16
N SER A 746 25.31 28.07 16.31
CA SER A 746 25.49 27.03 15.30
C SER A 746 24.69 27.34 14.02
N VAL A 747 23.46 27.82 14.18
CA VAL A 747 22.61 28.27 13.06
C VAL A 747 23.25 29.46 12.34
N ALA A 748 23.82 30.43 13.07
CA ALA A 748 24.51 31.57 12.48
C ALA A 748 25.73 31.14 11.69
N ALA A 749 26.57 30.23 12.23
CA ALA A 749 27.72 29.66 11.52
C ALA A 749 27.31 28.96 10.22
N GLY A 750 26.17 28.22 10.22
CA GLY A 750 25.60 27.60 9.01
C GLY A 750 25.18 28.62 7.96
N VAL A 751 24.61 29.74 8.37
CA VAL A 751 24.26 30.85 7.47
C VAL A 751 25.50 31.51 6.90
N ASP A 752 26.51 31.83 7.72
CA ASP A 752 27.75 32.45 7.31
C ASP A 752 28.53 31.57 6.31
N TRP A 753 28.59 30.28 6.57
CA TRP A 753 29.19 29.31 5.66
C TRP A 753 28.50 29.31 4.28
N TRP A 754 27.15 29.35 4.26
CA TRP A 754 26.39 29.41 3.03
C TRP A 754 26.63 30.76 2.28
N LEU A 755 26.64 31.88 3.01
CA LEU A 755 26.92 33.20 2.43
C LEU A 755 28.33 33.26 1.81
N GLU A 756 29.33 32.73 2.51
CA GLU A 756 30.71 32.65 2.00
C GLU A 756 30.78 31.83 0.71
N MET A 757 30.18 30.63 0.74
CA MET A 757 30.18 29.70 -0.40
C MET A 757 29.48 30.33 -1.61
N THR A 758 28.27 30.85 -1.43
CA THR A 758 27.48 31.44 -2.52
C THR A 758 28.06 32.75 -3.00
N GLY A 759 28.74 33.55 -2.15
CA GLY A 759 29.49 34.76 -2.50
C GLY A 759 30.67 34.45 -3.40
N ARG A 760 31.31 33.30 -3.24
CA ARG A 760 32.37 32.80 -4.14
C ARG A 760 31.83 32.14 -5.42
N GLY A 761 30.53 32.09 -5.58
CA GLY A 761 29.83 31.56 -6.76
C GLY A 761 29.42 30.10 -6.66
N GLY A 762 29.42 29.49 -5.47
CA GLY A 762 28.84 28.16 -5.26
C GLY A 762 27.34 28.14 -5.51
N GLU A 763 26.78 26.97 -5.86
CA GLU A 763 25.34 26.80 -6.10
C GLU A 763 24.51 27.05 -4.84
N GLY A 764 25.02 26.63 -3.71
CA GLY A 764 24.36 26.66 -2.42
C GLY A 764 24.63 25.37 -1.63
N MET A 765 23.71 24.97 -0.78
CA MET A 765 23.83 23.76 0.02
C MET A 765 22.57 22.93 0.03
N VAL A 766 22.71 21.66 0.43
CA VAL A 766 21.63 20.77 0.84
C VAL A 766 21.73 20.55 2.34
N VAL A 767 20.67 20.83 3.05
CA VAL A 767 20.56 20.55 4.48
C VAL A 767 19.85 19.22 4.67
N LYS A 768 20.48 18.27 5.35
CA LYS A 768 19.96 16.92 5.59
C LYS A 768 19.96 16.59 7.09
N PRO A 769 18.99 15.81 7.58
CA PRO A 769 19.09 15.24 8.93
C PRO A 769 20.31 14.31 9.05
N ILE A 770 21.01 14.33 10.18
CA ILE A 770 22.09 13.36 10.45
C ILE A 770 21.49 11.98 10.76
N GLY A 771 20.41 11.96 11.56
CA GLY A 771 19.74 10.70 11.91
C GLY A 771 19.11 10.03 10.70
N ALA A 772 19.18 8.70 10.66
CA ALA A 772 18.53 7.91 9.64
C ALA A 772 17.01 7.90 9.82
N LEU A 773 16.27 7.94 8.72
CA LEU A 773 14.80 7.75 8.66
C LEU A 773 14.01 8.56 9.72
N VAL A 774 14.39 9.81 9.94
CA VAL A 774 13.76 10.67 10.94
C VAL A 774 12.27 10.86 10.66
N ARG A 775 11.45 10.73 11.74
CA ARG A 775 9.99 10.88 11.67
C ARG A 775 9.52 12.03 12.54
N TRP A 776 8.54 12.77 12.07
CA TRP A 776 7.90 13.84 12.80
C TRP A 776 7.15 13.28 14.04
N GLY A 777 7.38 13.86 15.22
CA GLY A 777 6.69 13.46 16.45
C GLY A 777 7.27 12.25 17.19
N SER A 778 8.44 11.72 16.78
CA SER A 778 9.13 10.69 17.56
C SER A 778 9.63 11.24 18.90
N PRO A 779 9.45 10.53 20.05
CA PRO A 779 9.94 11.00 21.33
C PRO A 779 11.48 11.00 21.37
N ARG A 780 12.03 11.98 22.09
CA ARG A 780 13.46 12.13 22.35
C ARG A 780 13.97 10.99 23.22
N SER A 781 14.34 9.85 22.69
CA SER A 781 15.30 8.93 23.33
C SER A 781 15.48 7.64 22.54
N SER A 782 16.73 7.23 22.47
CA SER A 782 17.24 5.96 22.02
C SER A 782 16.84 4.83 22.98
N GLU A 783 15.67 4.21 22.78
CA GLU A 783 15.42 2.86 23.23
C GLU A 783 14.75 2.09 22.07
N ALA A 784 15.57 1.32 21.38
CA ALA A 784 15.14 0.37 20.38
C ALA A 784 14.35 -0.76 21.04
N GLY A 785 13.02 -0.70 20.88
CA GLY A 785 12.09 -1.72 21.36
C GLY A 785 10.83 -1.74 20.52
N SER A 786 10.78 -2.66 19.57
CA SER A 786 9.62 -3.28 18.91
C SER A 786 8.25 -2.61 19.08
N GLY A 787 7.84 -1.84 18.07
CA GLY A 787 6.45 -1.35 17.93
C GLY A 787 6.38 -0.29 16.85
N GLY A 788 5.87 -0.62 15.66
CA GLY A 788 5.83 0.24 14.48
C GLY A 788 5.38 1.68 14.77
N GLU A 789 6.31 2.61 14.77
CA GLU A 789 6.06 4.03 15.00
C GLU A 789 5.32 4.68 13.84
N LYS A 790 4.13 5.15 14.10
CA LYS A 790 3.25 5.88 13.17
C LYS A 790 3.63 7.37 13.12
N GLY A 791 4.82 7.70 12.58
CA GLY A 791 5.19 9.09 12.32
C GLY A 791 5.36 9.34 10.80
N ARG A 792 5.07 10.56 10.33
CA ARG A 792 5.33 10.97 8.95
C ARG A 792 6.84 11.19 8.76
N LEU A 793 7.42 10.71 7.65
CA LEU A 793 8.80 11.01 7.28
C LEU A 793 9.02 12.52 7.18
N VAL A 794 10.15 13.01 7.69
CA VAL A 794 10.63 14.37 7.42
C VAL A 794 11.26 14.45 6.04
N GLN A 795 11.48 15.66 5.52
CA GLN A 795 12.18 15.85 4.24
C GLN A 795 13.58 15.22 4.30
N PRO A 796 13.97 14.36 3.32
CA PRO A 796 15.30 13.74 3.30
C PRO A 796 16.43 14.73 3.04
N GLY A 797 16.10 15.86 2.46
CA GLY A 797 17.00 16.97 2.20
C GLY A 797 16.25 18.21 1.75
N ILE A 798 16.68 19.36 2.22
CA ILE A 798 16.17 20.67 1.81
C ILE A 798 17.27 21.43 1.09
N LYS A 799 17.06 21.73 -0.19
CA LYS A 799 18.02 22.53 -0.96
C LYS A 799 17.83 24.02 -0.69
N CYS A 800 18.95 24.68 -0.39
CA CYS A 800 19.03 26.11 -0.19
C CYS A 800 20.04 26.70 -1.20
N ARG A 801 19.52 27.31 -2.26
CA ARG A 801 20.31 27.77 -3.40
C ARG A 801 20.68 29.23 -3.26
N GLY A 802 21.89 29.56 -3.72
CA GLY A 802 22.42 30.92 -3.69
C GLY A 802 21.66 31.86 -4.61
N ARG A 803 21.72 33.17 -4.27
CA ARG A 803 21.06 34.25 -5.00
C ARG A 803 21.46 34.30 -6.47
N GLU A 804 22.74 34.21 -6.76
CA GLU A 804 23.24 34.33 -8.14
C GLU A 804 22.95 33.05 -8.96
N TYR A 805 23.00 31.87 -8.33
CA TYR A 805 22.55 30.63 -8.97
C TYR A 805 21.07 30.67 -9.37
N LEU A 806 20.21 31.21 -8.53
CA LEU A 806 18.77 31.32 -8.82
C LEU A 806 18.46 32.21 -10.03
N ARG A 807 19.39 33.05 -10.49
CA ARG A 807 19.27 33.75 -11.77
C ARG A 807 19.21 32.79 -12.95
N ILE A 808 19.95 31.67 -12.88
CA ILE A 808 19.92 30.65 -13.92
C ILE A 808 18.54 30.05 -14.05
N ILE A 809 17.82 29.88 -12.93
CA ILE A 809 16.50 29.23 -12.87
C ILE A 809 15.35 30.19 -13.18
N TYR A 810 15.37 31.39 -12.60
CA TYR A 810 14.25 32.33 -12.63
C TYR A 810 14.45 33.50 -13.59
N GLY A 811 15.61 33.58 -14.24
CA GLY A 811 15.98 34.63 -15.18
C GLY A 811 16.79 35.76 -14.57
N PRO A 812 17.44 36.60 -15.42
CA PRO A 812 18.38 37.63 -15.00
C PRO A 812 17.81 38.61 -13.97
N GLU A 813 16.58 39.04 -14.17
CA GLU A 813 15.90 40.10 -13.41
C GLU A 813 15.10 39.61 -12.19
N TYR A 814 15.24 38.36 -11.77
CA TYR A 814 14.39 37.77 -10.70
C TYR A 814 14.60 38.46 -9.35
N THR A 815 15.78 39.06 -9.09
CA THR A 815 16.12 39.77 -7.85
C THR A 815 15.45 41.14 -7.71
N ARG A 816 14.79 41.63 -8.76
CA ARG A 816 14.07 42.89 -8.71
C ARG A 816 12.86 42.77 -7.78
N PRO A 817 12.56 43.82 -6.98
CA PRO A 817 11.54 43.75 -5.93
C PRO A 817 10.20 43.18 -6.40
N ASP A 818 9.67 43.62 -7.54
CA ASP A 818 8.39 43.16 -8.08
C ASP A 818 8.45 41.68 -8.53
N ASN A 819 9.54 41.26 -9.14
CA ASN A 819 9.71 39.89 -9.56
C ASN A 819 9.90 38.97 -8.36
N LEU A 820 10.71 39.40 -7.38
CA LEU A 820 10.94 38.67 -6.14
C LEU A 820 9.64 38.50 -5.33
N ALA A 821 8.83 39.57 -5.23
CA ALA A 821 7.53 39.54 -4.55
C ALA A 821 6.57 38.50 -5.18
N ARG A 822 6.52 38.45 -6.53
CA ARG A 822 5.73 37.42 -7.25
C ARG A 822 6.25 36.02 -6.99
N LEU A 823 7.56 35.80 -7.00
CA LEU A 823 8.16 34.50 -6.75
C LEU A 823 7.97 34.03 -5.30
N ARG A 824 7.86 34.95 -4.34
CA ARG A 824 7.57 34.64 -2.94
C ARG A 824 6.15 34.09 -2.72
N GLN A 825 5.22 34.27 -3.66
CA GLN A 825 3.85 33.73 -3.61
C GLN A 825 3.75 32.27 -4.10
N ARG A 826 4.85 31.66 -4.50
CA ARG A 826 4.85 30.27 -5.01
C ARG A 826 4.40 29.27 -3.94
N PHE A 827 3.57 28.30 -4.33
CA PHE A 827 3.11 27.21 -3.47
C PHE A 827 4.10 26.03 -3.54
N LEU A 828 4.71 25.70 -2.42
CA LEU A 828 5.72 24.62 -2.34
C LEU A 828 5.19 23.29 -1.78
N ASN A 829 3.97 23.29 -1.22
CA ASN A 829 3.40 22.14 -0.54
C ASN A 829 3.29 20.90 -1.46
N HIS A 830 2.90 21.11 -2.72
CA HIS A 830 2.82 20.02 -3.70
C HIS A 830 4.20 19.39 -3.94
N LYS A 831 5.23 20.21 -4.20
CA LYS A 831 6.61 19.72 -4.44
C LYS A 831 7.19 19.00 -3.22
N ARG A 832 6.90 19.48 -2.03
CA ARG A 832 7.33 18.84 -0.77
C ARG A 832 6.66 17.51 -0.54
N SER A 833 5.35 17.43 -0.79
CA SER A 833 4.60 16.18 -0.70
C SER A 833 5.07 15.15 -1.74
N LEU A 834 5.37 15.62 -2.95
CA LEU A 834 5.91 14.78 -4.02
C LEU A 834 7.27 14.19 -3.63
N ALA A 835 8.20 15.04 -3.16
CA ALA A 835 9.53 14.61 -2.72
C ALA A 835 9.49 13.52 -1.63
N ILE A 836 8.57 13.61 -0.67
CA ILE A 836 8.38 12.58 0.38
C ILE A 836 7.87 11.27 -0.21
N ARG A 837 6.94 11.34 -1.18
CA ARG A 837 6.40 10.13 -1.82
C ARG A 837 7.44 9.43 -2.68
N GLU A 838 8.22 10.19 -3.45
CA GLU A 838 9.35 9.68 -4.22
C GLU A 838 10.42 9.07 -3.31
N TYR A 839 10.73 9.74 -2.19
CA TYR A 839 11.67 9.23 -1.19
C TYR A 839 11.20 7.90 -0.60
N ALA A 840 9.94 7.79 -0.23
CA ALA A 840 9.37 6.56 0.32
C ALA A 840 9.41 5.40 -0.68
N LEU A 841 9.15 5.65 -1.97
CA LEU A 841 9.30 4.66 -3.04
C LEU A 841 10.77 4.28 -3.27
N GLY A 842 11.68 5.26 -3.23
CA GLY A 842 13.11 5.01 -3.34
C GLY A 842 13.63 4.12 -2.19
N LEU A 843 13.21 4.41 -0.95
CA LEU A 843 13.52 3.55 0.21
C LEU A 843 12.98 2.13 0.03
N GLU A 844 11.74 2.00 -0.44
CA GLU A 844 11.13 0.68 -0.69
C GLU A 844 11.91 -0.11 -1.75
N ALA A 845 12.38 0.55 -2.83
CA ALA A 845 13.24 -0.08 -3.83
C ALA A 845 14.56 -0.59 -3.21
N LEU A 846 15.21 0.23 -2.38
CA LEU A 846 16.47 -0.14 -1.72
C LEU A 846 16.28 -1.28 -0.72
N ASP A 847 15.20 -1.26 0.06
CA ASP A 847 14.90 -2.32 1.02
C ASP A 847 14.60 -3.65 0.31
N ARG A 848 13.80 -3.64 -0.75
CA ARG A 848 13.52 -4.84 -1.57
C ARG A 848 14.78 -5.37 -2.25
N LEU A 849 15.63 -4.47 -2.75
CA LEU A 849 16.92 -4.84 -3.33
C LEU A 849 17.85 -5.52 -2.30
N ALA A 850 17.93 -4.95 -1.10
CA ALA A 850 18.72 -5.49 0.00
C ALA A 850 18.18 -6.84 0.50
N ASP A 851 16.86 -6.99 0.61
CA ASP A 851 16.20 -8.23 1.02
C ASP A 851 16.32 -9.36 -0.03
N GLY A 852 16.93 -9.10 -1.19
CA GLY A 852 17.06 -10.07 -2.27
C GLY A 852 15.76 -10.37 -3.00
N GLU A 853 14.76 -9.49 -2.89
CA GLU A 853 13.50 -9.66 -3.63
C GLU A 853 13.75 -9.68 -5.15
N PRO A 854 12.87 -10.33 -5.92
CA PRO A 854 12.96 -10.35 -7.38
C PRO A 854 13.02 -8.94 -7.97
N LEU A 855 13.80 -8.72 -9.02
CA LEU A 855 14.03 -7.39 -9.60
C LEU A 855 12.74 -6.69 -10.05
N TRP A 856 11.75 -7.44 -10.52
CA TRP A 856 10.47 -6.84 -10.92
C TRP A 856 9.77 -6.12 -9.74
N ARG A 857 9.93 -6.62 -8.51
CA ARG A 857 9.40 -5.97 -7.31
C ARG A 857 10.16 -4.71 -6.96
N VAL A 858 11.47 -4.71 -7.14
CA VAL A 858 12.30 -3.51 -7.02
C VAL A 858 11.86 -2.47 -8.05
N HIS A 859 11.66 -2.91 -9.30
CA HIS A 859 11.26 -2.05 -10.42
C HIS A 859 9.85 -1.47 -10.26
N GLU A 860 8.93 -2.15 -9.57
CA GLU A 860 7.62 -1.59 -9.24
C GLU A 860 7.75 -0.24 -8.49
N ALA A 861 8.65 -0.19 -7.51
CA ALA A 861 8.91 1.03 -6.74
C ALA A 861 9.71 2.07 -7.57
N VAL A 862 10.71 1.63 -8.33
CA VAL A 862 11.50 2.49 -9.26
C VAL A 862 10.59 3.14 -10.29
N PHE A 863 9.72 2.35 -10.92
CA PHE A 863 8.72 2.85 -11.87
C PHE A 863 7.76 3.84 -11.21
N GLY A 864 7.37 3.58 -9.96
CA GLY A 864 6.56 4.51 -9.18
C GLY A 864 7.20 5.89 -9.01
N VAL A 865 8.51 5.96 -8.76
CA VAL A 865 9.25 7.24 -8.70
C VAL A 865 9.18 7.97 -10.04
N LEU A 866 9.49 7.26 -11.14
CA LEU A 866 9.48 7.84 -12.48
C LEU A 866 8.10 8.35 -12.88
N ALA A 867 7.05 7.61 -12.54
CA ALA A 867 5.67 7.99 -12.82
C ALA A 867 5.22 9.22 -12.04
N LEU A 868 5.64 9.36 -10.77
CA LEU A 868 5.33 10.55 -9.97
C LEU A 868 5.97 11.83 -10.53
N GLU A 869 7.14 11.71 -11.17
CA GLU A 869 7.84 12.82 -11.84
C GLU A 869 7.31 13.14 -13.23
N SER A 870 6.67 12.16 -13.89
CA SER A 870 6.20 12.31 -15.26
C SER A 870 4.95 13.18 -15.33
N GLU A 871 4.86 14.02 -16.37
CA GLU A 871 3.61 14.73 -16.66
C GLU A 871 2.55 13.73 -17.14
N PRO A 872 1.30 13.88 -16.69
CA PRO A 872 0.24 12.96 -17.11
C PRO A 872 -0.04 13.09 -18.60
N VAL A 873 -0.15 11.96 -19.27
CA VAL A 873 -0.57 11.86 -20.68
C VAL A 873 -1.84 11.03 -20.79
N ASP A 874 -2.61 11.22 -21.86
CA ASP A 874 -3.79 10.38 -22.12
C ASP A 874 -3.32 8.93 -22.39
N PRO A 875 -3.70 7.94 -21.58
CA PRO A 875 -3.23 6.56 -21.73
C PRO A 875 -3.71 5.89 -23.04
N ARG A 876 -4.58 6.56 -23.79
CA ARG A 876 -5.06 6.10 -25.11
C ARG A 876 -4.18 6.56 -26.28
N LEU A 877 -3.25 7.49 -26.04
CA LEU A 877 -2.26 7.97 -27.00
C LEU A 877 -1.02 7.07 -27.00
#